data_558219215899504a4767df8399bda83d
#
_entry.id   558219215899504a4767df8399bda83d
#
_cell.length_a   1.000
_cell.length_b   1.000
_cell.length_c   1.000
_cell.angle_alpha   90.00
_cell.angle_beta   90.00
_cell.angle_gamma   90.00
#
_symmetry.space_group_name_H-M   'P 1'
#
loop_
_entity.id
_entity.type
_entity.pdbx_description
1 polymer ?
#
loop_
_entity_poly.entity_id
_entity_poly.type
_entity_poly.pdbx_seq_one_letter_code
_entity_poly.pdbx_strand_id
1 'polypeptide(L)'
;MTFSTQYTLIVAAVMAGNINATAVTTATSAENASDSVSNPVVGYLRDVEVVGVKQLPNSQIEPATRLDAEAVKALGITSMRGISDVAPNFFIPDYGSRMTSSIYVRGMGARIDQPVISLNVDGIPYLNKDNYDFDMPDIDRIEVLRGTRSVLSGRNAIGGQVNIYTCSPWSRRGWRLGASYARANTARLNAGWYGRLGEKVATSVTAYGSTTDGFYRNEYDDSHCGRERQANAGWKTSWHPGGRWSLANTATYGYVKQHGYPYAAAATGRIDYNDPASYRRNSFADGLSVSFTGNRMVATSQTSVQYLNDDMVMDQDFTRADYFTLRQKRHEWAFTQDIFAKGTRKSYDWLLGAFGFAKKTHTDAPVVFKQDGIDRLILDNVNKSLPPGMQLRWDEQQMLLSSNFDTTDGGFAIYHTSTVHLGRWTLRGGLRWDIERVSMDYVGAVNTSVTMYRSLPTGVQIPLQTRPITIDNQGSLHQTFNELLPQVFINYAPDSRWRVFGSVARGYKAGGYNTQMFSDILQQQMMEQMGMHAEYDIDAMLTYRPERNWTYEVGTGFESSDKSLSAEVLGYWMACRDQQLTIFPHGNTTGRAMTNAGRTRSIGLEASVAFRPTQALALRASYGYTDARFTKYHNGIADMEGKKLPYAPRHTLFGGARYVLPWTFAGVTPLVDVAVHAAGRIYWDDANTMEQPFYASLDASVTLQHRLGSLRLFAENITDTRYNTFYFVSIGHAFYQKANPWSIGVSISVNIGTDE
;
A
#
# COMPACT_ATOMS: atom_id res chain seq x y z
N MET A 1 -31.33 -5.41 11.96
CA MET A 1 -32.32 -5.23 10.89
C MET A 1 -32.80 -3.79 10.89
N THR A 2 -32.90 -3.13 9.73
CA THR A 2 -33.38 -1.76 9.48
C THR A 2 -32.35 -0.63 9.63
N PHE A 3 -31.34 -0.60 8.74
CA PHE A 3 -30.60 0.65 8.42
C PHE A 3 -30.11 0.69 6.94
N SER A 4 -30.65 -0.17 6.08
CA SER A 4 -30.14 -0.37 4.70
C SER A 4 -30.93 0.37 3.59
N THR A 5 -32.01 1.11 3.89
CA THR A 5 -32.92 1.55 2.84
C THR A 5 -33.02 3.07 2.63
N GLN A 6 -32.35 3.88 3.44
CA GLN A 6 -32.45 5.34 3.32
C GLN A 6 -31.34 6.04 2.54
N TYR A 7 -30.21 5.38 2.29
CA TYR A 7 -29.09 6.01 1.56
C TYR A 7 -29.12 5.84 0.04
N THR A 8 -29.91 4.91 -0.47
CA THR A 8 -30.05 4.68 -1.92
C THR A 8 -30.92 5.73 -2.63
N LEU A 9 -31.71 6.49 -1.89
CA LEU A 9 -32.63 7.49 -2.45
C LEU A 9 -32.02 8.89 -2.65
N ILE A 10 -30.89 9.19 -1.99
CA ILE A 10 -30.24 10.51 -2.12
C ILE A 10 -29.37 10.61 -3.39
N VAL A 11 -28.84 9.50 -3.88
CA VAL A 11 -28.04 9.49 -5.13
C VAL A 11 -28.93 9.57 -6.39
N ALA A 12 -30.17 9.13 -6.32
CA ALA A 12 -31.10 9.15 -7.47
C ALA A 12 -31.79 10.51 -7.68
N ALA A 13 -31.88 11.38 -6.68
CA ALA A 13 -32.56 12.68 -6.76
C ALA A 13 -31.75 13.79 -7.43
N VAL A 14 -30.43 13.62 -7.58
CA VAL A 14 -29.54 14.61 -8.21
C VAL A 14 -29.47 14.47 -9.74
N MET A 15 -29.98 13.38 -10.31
CA MET A 15 -29.90 13.09 -11.76
C MET A 15 -31.12 13.59 -12.58
N ALA A 16 -32.12 14.24 -11.98
CA ALA A 16 -33.38 14.62 -12.67
C ALA A 16 -33.64 16.13 -12.75
N GLY A 17 -32.64 16.98 -12.64
CA GLY A 17 -32.81 18.44 -12.73
C GLY A 17 -32.44 19.00 -14.11
N ASN A 18 -33.42 19.19 -15.00
CA ASN A 18 -33.29 19.98 -16.21
C ASN A 18 -33.02 21.46 -15.87
N ILE A 19 -31.88 21.99 -16.27
CA ILE A 19 -31.59 23.43 -16.22
C ILE A 19 -31.33 23.93 -17.64
N ASN A 20 -32.24 24.77 -18.12
CA ASN A 20 -32.12 25.53 -19.36
C ASN A 20 -30.94 26.51 -19.29
N ALA A 21 -30.04 26.43 -20.25
CA ALA A 21 -28.95 27.38 -20.43
C ALA A 21 -29.45 28.61 -21.22
N THR A 22 -29.40 29.74 -20.61
CA THR A 22 -29.48 31.05 -21.32
C THR A 22 -28.08 31.60 -21.48
N ALA A 23 -27.68 31.83 -22.70
CA ALA A 23 -26.41 32.40 -23.09
C ALA A 23 -26.38 33.93 -22.73
N VAL A 24 -25.29 34.37 -22.11
CA VAL A 24 -24.94 35.80 -22.09
C VAL A 24 -23.50 35.93 -22.58
N THR A 25 -23.41 36.72 -23.65
CA THR A 25 -22.18 37.08 -24.38
C THR A 25 -21.45 38.27 -23.73
N THR A 26 -20.12 38.23 -23.87
CA THR A 26 -19.14 39.33 -24.02
C THR A 26 -18.68 40.14 -22.79
N ALA A 27 -17.38 40.22 -22.58
CA ALA A 27 -16.50 41.25 -23.13
C ALA A 27 -15.04 41.05 -22.69
N THR A 28 -14.16 41.11 -23.65
CA THR A 28 -12.70 41.25 -23.53
C THR A 28 -12.33 42.62 -22.96
N SER A 29 -11.42 42.65 -22.00
CA SER A 29 -10.51 43.82 -21.83
C SER A 29 -9.19 43.31 -21.25
N ALA A 30 -8.14 43.47 -22.03
CA ALA A 30 -6.76 43.42 -21.60
C ALA A 30 -6.45 44.70 -20.80
N GLU A 31 -5.91 44.53 -19.60
CA GLU A 31 -5.24 45.60 -18.87
C GLU A 31 -4.02 45.11 -18.11
N ASN A 32 -2.92 45.64 -18.56
CA ASN A 32 -1.63 45.97 -17.95
C ASN A 32 -1.23 45.32 -16.62
N ALA A 33 -0.16 44.54 -16.69
CA ALA A 33 0.68 44.16 -15.58
C ALA A 33 1.35 45.40 -14.96
N SER A 34 0.98 45.76 -13.75
CA SER A 34 1.76 46.60 -12.84
C SER A 34 2.35 45.75 -11.74
N ASP A 35 3.68 45.79 -11.61
CA ASP A 35 4.45 45.20 -10.52
C ASP A 35 3.90 45.61 -9.15
N SER A 36 3.13 44.73 -8.55
CA SER A 36 2.89 44.75 -7.11
C SER A 36 3.67 43.58 -6.50
N VAL A 37 4.61 43.91 -5.62
CA VAL A 37 5.32 42.94 -4.77
C VAL A 37 4.27 42.14 -4.01
N SER A 38 3.83 41.00 -4.59
CA SER A 38 2.90 40.08 -3.98
C SER A 38 3.60 39.41 -2.80
N ASN A 39 3.00 39.49 -1.62
CA ASN A 39 3.44 38.85 -0.40
C ASN A 39 3.59 37.33 -0.70
N PRO A 40 4.79 36.74 -0.65
CA PRO A 40 5.04 35.37 -1.16
C PRO A 40 4.19 34.29 -0.48
N VAL A 41 3.67 34.57 0.72
CA VAL A 41 2.76 33.66 1.46
C VAL A 41 1.37 33.58 0.82
N VAL A 42 0.88 34.68 0.23
CA VAL A 42 -0.46 34.74 -0.38
C VAL A 42 -0.46 34.17 -1.81
N GLY A 43 0.63 34.34 -2.56
CA GLY A 43 0.81 33.72 -3.89
C GLY A 43 0.90 32.20 -3.83
N TYR A 44 1.66 31.67 -2.88
CA TYR A 44 1.80 30.22 -2.68
C TYR A 44 0.48 29.52 -2.29
N LEU A 45 -0.43 30.22 -1.63
CA LEU A 45 -1.72 29.69 -1.19
C LEU A 45 -2.80 29.69 -2.30
N ARG A 46 -2.60 30.47 -3.38
CA ARG A 46 -3.54 30.48 -4.53
C ARG A 46 -3.27 29.36 -5.53
N ASP A 47 -2.01 28.94 -5.70
CA ASP A 47 -1.63 27.89 -6.66
C ASP A 47 -1.61 26.48 -6.06
N VAL A 48 -1.61 26.35 -4.73
CA VAL A 48 -1.63 25.05 -4.04
C VAL A 48 -2.90 24.94 -3.23
N GLU A 49 -3.97 24.58 -3.90
CA GLU A 49 -5.26 24.25 -3.27
C GLU A 49 -5.22 22.85 -2.61
N VAL A 50 -4.11 22.51 -1.98
CA VAL A 50 -4.01 21.32 -1.16
C VAL A 50 -4.21 21.74 0.29
N VAL A 51 -5.45 21.85 0.65
CA VAL A 51 -5.89 22.01 2.03
C VAL A 51 -5.40 20.76 2.79
N GLY A 52 -4.77 20.94 3.94
CA GLY A 52 -4.30 19.83 4.77
C GLY A 52 -2.85 19.36 4.57
N VAL A 53 -2.07 19.98 3.68
CA VAL A 53 -0.67 19.58 3.50
C VAL A 53 0.22 20.15 4.60
N LYS A 54 0.88 19.25 5.35
CA LYS A 54 1.86 19.57 6.39
C LYS A 54 3.20 20.08 5.88
N GLN A 55 3.39 20.17 4.56
CA GLN A 55 4.65 20.64 3.99
C GLN A 55 4.84 22.13 4.23
N LEU A 56 6.07 22.51 4.59
CA LEU A 56 6.49 23.91 4.64
C LEU A 56 6.76 24.42 3.22
N PRO A 57 6.64 25.72 2.95
CA PRO A 57 6.83 26.30 1.61
C PRO A 57 8.13 25.90 0.91
N ASN A 58 9.21 25.68 1.64
CA ASN A 58 10.53 25.29 1.13
C ASN A 58 10.84 23.78 1.27
N SER A 59 9.82 22.92 1.36
CA SER A 59 9.99 21.47 1.52
C SER A 59 10.49 20.74 0.27
N GLN A 60 10.65 21.41 -0.86
CA GLN A 60 11.26 20.85 -2.09
C GLN A 60 12.73 20.40 -1.91
N ILE A 61 13.31 20.64 -0.74
CA ILE A 61 14.70 20.31 -0.40
C ILE A 61 14.86 18.81 -0.11
N GLU A 62 13.80 18.11 0.26
CA GLU A 62 13.86 16.69 0.63
C GLU A 62 13.87 15.75 -0.60
N PRO A 63 14.64 14.63 -0.53
CA PRO A 63 14.69 13.65 -1.60
C PRO A 63 13.30 13.05 -1.85
N ALA A 64 12.82 13.19 -3.08
CA ALA A 64 11.49 12.69 -3.44
C ALA A 64 11.42 12.32 -4.94
N THR A 65 10.64 11.27 -5.24
CA THR A 65 10.16 11.04 -6.60
C THR A 65 8.82 11.77 -6.76
N ARG A 66 8.75 12.72 -7.68
CA ARG A 66 7.55 13.48 -7.99
C ARG A 66 7.08 13.16 -9.39
N LEU A 67 5.81 12.75 -9.50
CA LEU A 67 5.16 12.43 -10.75
C LEU A 67 3.96 13.38 -10.90
N ASP A 68 3.99 14.22 -11.92
CA ASP A 68 2.86 15.05 -12.32
C ASP A 68 1.80 14.23 -13.08
N ALA A 69 0.63 14.80 -13.33
CA ALA A 69 -0.48 14.14 -14.01
C ALA A 69 -0.09 13.60 -15.40
N GLU A 70 0.80 14.28 -16.12
CA GLU A 70 1.31 13.84 -17.42
C GLU A 70 2.18 12.59 -17.29
N ALA A 71 3.10 12.55 -16.32
CA ALA A 71 3.93 11.40 -16.07
C ALA A 71 3.11 10.19 -15.60
N VAL A 72 2.15 10.41 -14.70
CA VAL A 72 1.22 9.37 -14.23
C VAL A 72 0.45 8.76 -15.42
N LYS A 73 -0.10 9.59 -16.31
CA LYS A 73 -0.81 9.15 -17.51
C LYS A 73 0.11 8.44 -18.51
N ALA A 74 1.29 8.98 -18.77
CA ALA A 74 2.26 8.42 -19.71
C ALA A 74 2.72 7.01 -19.31
N LEU A 75 3.00 6.83 -18.02
CA LEU A 75 3.46 5.58 -17.43
C LEU A 75 2.32 4.60 -17.13
N GLY A 76 1.07 5.02 -17.33
CA GLY A 76 -0.10 4.18 -17.04
C GLY A 76 -0.28 3.86 -15.55
N ILE A 77 0.24 4.70 -14.65
CA ILE A 77 0.14 4.49 -13.19
C ILE A 77 -1.29 4.75 -12.74
N THR A 78 -1.98 3.73 -12.30
CA THR A 78 -3.34 3.81 -11.77
C THR A 78 -3.40 3.45 -10.27
N SER A 79 -2.38 2.76 -9.75
CA SER A 79 -2.34 2.28 -8.37
C SER A 79 -0.95 2.45 -7.75
N MET A 80 -0.86 2.17 -6.44
CA MET A 80 0.40 2.17 -5.69
C MET A 80 1.47 1.26 -6.29
N ARG A 81 1.07 0.15 -6.93
CA ARG A 81 2.00 -0.81 -7.52
C ARG A 81 2.83 -0.17 -8.65
N GLY A 82 2.22 0.64 -9.51
CA GLY A 82 2.92 1.33 -10.58
C GLY A 82 3.98 2.33 -10.09
N ILE A 83 3.91 2.78 -8.84
CA ILE A 83 4.95 3.62 -8.22
C ILE A 83 6.25 2.83 -8.01
N SER A 84 6.13 1.53 -7.75
CA SER A 84 7.27 0.62 -7.56
C SER A 84 8.22 0.60 -8.76
N ASP A 85 7.70 0.80 -9.95
CA ASP A 85 8.48 0.73 -11.18
C ASP A 85 9.34 1.98 -11.42
N VAL A 86 9.02 3.09 -10.76
CA VAL A 86 9.61 4.41 -11.02
C VAL A 86 10.49 4.90 -9.87
N ALA A 87 10.09 4.63 -8.63
CA ALA A 87 10.79 5.15 -7.44
C ALA A 87 11.99 4.25 -7.08
N PRO A 88 13.22 4.79 -6.95
CA PRO A 88 14.39 3.98 -6.61
C PRO A 88 14.30 3.41 -5.21
N ASN A 89 14.76 2.16 -5.04
CA ASN A 89 14.73 1.39 -3.78
C ASN A 89 13.34 1.26 -3.15
N PHE A 90 12.29 1.35 -3.97
CA PHE A 90 10.90 1.17 -3.61
C PHE A 90 10.36 -0.06 -4.35
N PHE A 91 9.83 -1.05 -3.64
CA PHE A 91 9.42 -2.31 -4.23
C PHE A 91 8.11 -2.81 -3.63
N ILE A 92 7.13 -3.07 -4.49
CA ILE A 92 5.84 -3.69 -4.13
C ILE A 92 5.73 -4.99 -4.92
N PRO A 93 6.01 -6.14 -4.31
CA PRO A 93 5.85 -7.43 -4.97
C PRO A 93 4.37 -7.68 -5.29
N ASP A 94 4.12 -8.28 -6.45
CA ASP A 94 2.78 -8.75 -6.80
C ASP A 94 2.51 -10.10 -6.15
N TYR A 95 1.66 -10.11 -5.12
CA TYR A 95 1.24 -11.33 -4.43
C TYR A 95 0.06 -12.03 -5.10
N GLY A 96 -0.42 -11.55 -6.25
CA GLY A 96 -1.63 -12.09 -6.87
C GLY A 96 -2.92 -11.77 -6.11
N SER A 97 -2.86 -11.00 -5.04
CA SER A 97 -4.00 -10.61 -4.20
C SER A 97 -3.99 -9.12 -3.92
N ARG A 98 -5.18 -8.52 -3.91
CA ARG A 98 -5.38 -7.13 -3.50
C ARG A 98 -5.39 -6.93 -1.97
N MET A 99 -5.43 -8.00 -1.20
CA MET A 99 -5.39 -7.91 0.26
C MET A 99 -3.99 -7.57 0.77
N THR A 100 -2.96 -8.11 0.17
CA THR A 100 -1.60 -8.04 0.70
C THR A 100 -0.75 -7.03 -0.06
N SER A 101 -0.91 -5.75 0.26
CA SER A 101 -0.01 -4.70 -0.22
C SER A 101 1.20 -4.57 0.70
N SER A 102 2.19 -5.45 0.54
CA SER A 102 3.46 -5.30 1.25
C SER A 102 4.37 -4.38 0.46
N ILE A 103 4.94 -3.41 1.16
CA ILE A 103 5.79 -2.38 0.57
C ILE A 103 7.15 -2.46 1.21
N TYR A 104 8.19 -2.54 0.38
CA TYR A 104 9.58 -2.57 0.81
C TYR A 104 10.28 -1.30 0.33
N VAL A 105 10.92 -0.60 1.24
CA VAL A 105 11.69 0.60 0.93
C VAL A 105 13.08 0.45 1.50
N ARG A 106 14.10 0.57 0.64
CA ARG A 106 15.50 0.42 1.05
C ARG A 106 15.78 -0.91 1.77
N GLY A 107 15.06 -1.96 1.37
CA GLY A 107 15.15 -3.29 1.99
C GLY A 107 14.41 -3.46 3.31
N MET A 108 13.79 -2.40 3.84
CA MET A 108 12.92 -2.49 5.01
C MET A 108 11.49 -2.77 4.55
N GLY A 109 10.80 -3.68 5.22
CA GLY A 109 9.43 -4.04 4.89
C GLY A 109 8.95 -5.24 5.69
N ALA A 110 7.62 -5.48 5.67
CA ALA A 110 7.03 -6.65 6.28
C ALA A 110 5.87 -7.15 5.41
N ARG A 111 5.70 -8.46 5.39
CA ARG A 111 4.63 -9.11 4.62
C ARG A 111 3.27 -8.97 5.31
N ILE A 112 3.24 -9.03 6.63
CA ILE A 112 2.04 -9.03 7.46
C ILE A 112 2.01 -7.75 8.29
N ASP A 113 0.82 -7.33 8.71
CA ASP A 113 0.51 -6.22 9.62
C ASP A 113 0.97 -4.83 9.15
N GLN A 114 1.80 -4.17 9.94
CA GLN A 114 2.03 -2.73 9.79
C GLN A 114 2.92 -2.40 8.57
N PRO A 115 2.58 -1.39 7.76
CA PRO A 115 3.42 -0.96 6.65
C PRO A 115 4.67 -0.20 7.14
N VAL A 116 5.66 -0.07 6.26
CA VAL A 116 6.87 0.75 6.50
C VAL A 116 6.74 2.16 5.95
N ILE A 117 5.70 2.44 5.19
CA ILE A 117 5.38 3.76 4.67
C ILE A 117 4.02 4.22 5.17
N SER A 118 3.85 5.53 5.32
CA SER A 118 2.52 6.15 5.43
C SER A 118 1.98 6.51 4.05
N LEU A 119 0.69 6.28 3.81
CA LEU A 119 -0.03 6.73 2.63
C LEU A 119 -1.01 7.83 3.03
N ASN A 120 -0.95 8.96 2.31
CA ASN A 120 -1.94 10.02 2.40
C ASN A 120 -2.57 10.27 1.04
N VAL A 121 -3.88 10.39 1.00
CA VAL A 121 -4.63 10.81 -0.20
C VAL A 121 -5.33 12.12 0.13
N ASP A 122 -5.02 13.18 -0.59
CA ASP A 122 -5.50 14.55 -0.31
C ASP A 122 -5.32 14.97 1.16
N GLY A 123 -4.23 14.50 1.79
CA GLY A 123 -3.91 14.74 3.18
C GLY A 123 -4.57 13.79 4.19
N ILE A 124 -5.51 12.94 3.77
CA ILE A 124 -6.14 11.92 4.62
C ILE A 124 -5.15 10.77 4.83
N PRO A 125 -4.71 10.46 6.08
CA PRO A 125 -3.83 9.34 6.34
C PRO A 125 -4.62 8.03 6.31
N TYR A 126 -4.21 7.08 5.47
CA TYR A 126 -4.76 5.73 5.44
C TYR A 126 -4.10 4.88 6.52
N LEU A 127 -4.89 4.36 7.48
CA LEU A 127 -4.34 3.64 8.63
C LEU A 127 -4.15 2.15 8.39
N ASN A 128 -4.89 1.55 7.46
CA ASN A 128 -4.80 0.13 7.13
C ASN A 128 -4.08 -0.09 5.79
N LYS A 129 -2.98 -0.85 5.79
CA LYS A 129 -2.20 -1.12 4.57
C LYS A 129 -2.98 -1.89 3.51
N ASP A 130 -3.94 -2.74 3.92
CA ASP A 130 -4.73 -3.53 2.99
C ASP A 130 -5.70 -2.67 2.16
N ASN A 131 -5.83 -1.40 2.54
CA ASN A 131 -6.53 -0.37 1.78
C ASN A 131 -5.57 0.55 0.97
N TYR A 132 -4.29 0.20 0.82
CA TYR A 132 -3.33 0.99 0.04
C TYR A 132 -3.38 0.68 -1.45
N ASP A 133 -3.83 -0.51 -1.85
CA ASP A 133 -3.92 -0.91 -3.24
C ASP A 133 -5.33 -0.66 -3.81
N PHE A 134 -5.54 0.52 -4.34
CA PHE A 134 -6.77 0.93 -5.01
C PHE A 134 -6.44 1.75 -6.25
N ASP A 135 -7.28 1.65 -7.28
CA ASP A 135 -7.10 2.38 -8.51
C ASP A 135 -7.74 3.77 -8.42
N MET A 136 -7.00 4.80 -8.79
CA MET A 136 -7.45 6.18 -8.81
C MET A 136 -7.40 6.76 -10.22
N PRO A 137 -8.55 7.13 -10.78
CA PRO A 137 -8.60 7.64 -12.16
C PRO A 137 -8.19 9.09 -12.31
N ASP A 138 -8.15 9.85 -11.21
CA ASP A 138 -8.07 11.31 -11.21
C ASP A 138 -6.88 11.85 -10.42
N ILE A 139 -5.72 11.26 -10.64
CA ILE A 139 -4.47 11.68 -9.99
C ILE A 139 -3.95 12.96 -10.66
N ASP A 140 -3.70 13.99 -9.85
CA ASP A 140 -3.01 15.21 -10.24
C ASP A 140 -1.48 15.06 -10.10
N ARG A 141 -1.05 14.53 -8.96
CA ARG A 141 0.36 14.24 -8.72
C ARG A 141 0.55 13.18 -7.64
N ILE A 142 1.71 12.53 -7.70
CA ILE A 142 2.19 11.58 -6.68
C ILE A 142 3.53 12.07 -6.17
N GLU A 143 3.72 12.03 -4.86
CA GLU A 143 5.00 12.33 -4.21
C GLU A 143 5.42 11.14 -3.35
N VAL A 144 6.57 10.56 -3.64
CA VAL A 144 7.19 9.51 -2.84
C VAL A 144 8.37 10.10 -2.10
N LEU A 145 8.19 10.40 -0.83
CA LEU A 145 9.21 10.89 0.09
C LEU A 145 9.92 9.67 0.70
N ARG A 146 11.14 9.44 0.29
CA ARG A 146 11.94 8.30 0.77
C ARG A 146 12.70 8.64 2.05
N GLY A 147 13.10 7.61 2.81
CA GLY A 147 13.72 7.74 4.11
C GLY A 147 12.72 8.04 5.23
N THR A 148 13.19 8.05 6.47
CA THR A 148 12.34 8.20 7.64
C THR A 148 11.63 9.54 7.68
N ARG A 149 10.28 9.52 7.76
CA ARG A 149 9.38 10.69 7.77
C ARG A 149 8.52 10.78 9.03
N SER A 150 8.96 10.15 10.11
CA SER A 150 8.15 9.94 11.30
C SER A 150 7.77 11.21 12.05
N VAL A 151 8.50 12.32 11.94
CA VAL A 151 8.15 13.58 12.65
C VAL A 151 6.79 14.11 12.20
N LEU A 152 6.51 14.15 10.89
CA LEU A 152 5.23 14.66 10.38
C LEU A 152 4.16 13.57 10.22
N SER A 153 4.57 12.34 9.91
CA SER A 153 3.65 11.24 9.61
C SER A 153 3.43 10.28 10.78
N GLY A 154 4.30 10.28 11.78
CA GLY A 154 4.21 9.42 12.97
C GLY A 154 4.55 7.96 12.69
N ARG A 155 3.68 7.09 13.19
CA ARG A 155 3.80 5.63 13.03
C ARG A 155 3.90 5.20 11.57
N ASN A 156 4.60 4.09 11.32
CA ASN A 156 4.65 3.45 10.02
C ASN A 156 5.23 4.30 8.88
N ALA A 157 6.05 5.32 9.20
CA ALA A 157 6.78 6.15 8.24
C ALA A 157 8.30 5.96 8.33
N ILE A 158 8.71 4.76 8.71
CA ILE A 158 10.11 4.35 8.92
C ILE A 158 10.90 4.29 7.61
N GLY A 159 10.26 3.88 6.52
CA GLY A 159 10.83 3.82 5.17
C GLY A 159 10.49 5.02 4.30
N GLY A 160 9.40 5.73 4.60
CA GLY A 160 8.97 6.88 3.80
C GLY A 160 7.50 7.23 3.93
N GLN A 161 7.07 8.10 3.01
CA GLN A 161 5.69 8.54 2.89
C GLN A 161 5.32 8.67 1.42
N VAL A 162 4.10 8.25 1.06
CA VAL A 162 3.50 8.50 -0.25
C VAL A 162 2.34 9.45 -0.09
N ASN A 163 2.35 10.54 -0.82
CA ASN A 163 1.25 11.48 -0.93
C ASN A 163 0.67 11.40 -2.34
N ILE A 164 -0.62 11.14 -2.44
CA ILE A 164 -1.38 11.16 -3.67
C ILE A 164 -2.34 12.34 -3.59
N TYR A 165 -2.33 13.16 -4.62
CA TYR A 165 -3.20 14.30 -4.75
C TYR A 165 -4.11 14.09 -5.94
N THR A 166 -5.42 14.15 -5.70
CA THR A 166 -6.41 14.12 -6.77
C THR A 166 -6.64 15.52 -7.34
N CYS A 167 -7.16 15.58 -8.55
CA CYS A 167 -7.37 16.85 -9.22
C CYS A 167 -8.27 17.79 -8.43
N SER A 168 -7.87 19.08 -8.37
CA SER A 168 -8.68 20.11 -7.74
C SER A 168 -9.92 20.42 -8.60
N PRO A 169 -11.10 20.55 -8.00
CA PRO A 169 -12.29 20.99 -8.74
C PRO A 169 -12.20 22.46 -9.20
N TRP A 170 -11.24 23.24 -8.68
CA TRP A 170 -10.98 24.60 -9.16
C TRP A 170 -10.12 24.64 -10.42
N SER A 171 -9.22 23.67 -10.59
CA SER A 171 -8.29 23.62 -11.72
C SER A 171 -8.88 23.03 -12.98
N ARG A 172 -10.07 22.42 -12.89
CA ARG A 172 -10.73 21.75 -14.01
C ARG A 172 -12.20 22.13 -14.12
N ARG A 173 -12.76 21.96 -15.33
CA ARG A 173 -14.18 22.21 -15.62
C ARG A 173 -14.69 21.20 -16.66
N GLY A 174 -15.99 20.88 -16.62
CA GLY A 174 -16.64 19.99 -17.58
C GLY A 174 -16.47 18.50 -17.29
N TRP A 175 -16.66 17.68 -18.31
CA TRP A 175 -16.58 16.24 -18.22
C TRP A 175 -15.27 15.71 -18.77
N ARG A 176 -14.76 14.66 -18.13
CA ARG A 176 -13.64 13.86 -18.60
C ARG A 176 -14.07 12.41 -18.60
N LEU A 177 -14.07 11.79 -19.78
CA LEU A 177 -14.48 10.42 -19.99
C LEU A 177 -13.30 9.62 -20.53
N GLY A 178 -13.16 8.38 -20.11
CA GLY A 178 -12.12 7.50 -20.61
C GLY A 178 -12.60 6.06 -20.67
N ALA A 179 -12.13 5.34 -21.68
CA ALA A 179 -12.33 3.92 -21.83
C ALA A 179 -11.04 3.26 -22.32
N SER A 180 -10.74 2.05 -21.86
CA SER A 180 -9.63 1.27 -22.39
C SER A 180 -9.99 -0.21 -22.44
N TYR A 181 -9.36 -0.91 -23.39
CA TYR A 181 -9.45 -2.35 -23.53
C TYR A 181 -8.09 -2.94 -23.86
N ALA A 182 -7.74 -4.04 -23.18
CA ALA A 182 -6.47 -4.71 -23.36
C ALA A 182 -6.63 -6.24 -23.27
N ARG A 183 -5.51 -6.96 -23.48
CA ARG A 183 -5.44 -8.42 -23.37
C ARG A 183 -6.01 -8.92 -22.03
N ALA A 184 -6.42 -10.18 -21.97
CA ALA A 184 -7.14 -10.82 -20.86
C ALA A 184 -8.50 -10.16 -20.55
N ASN A 185 -9.21 -9.69 -21.59
CA ASN A 185 -10.49 -8.97 -21.47
C ASN A 185 -10.44 -7.83 -20.43
N THR A 186 -9.29 -7.16 -20.33
CA THR A 186 -9.11 -6.06 -19.39
C THR A 186 -9.81 -4.83 -19.94
N ALA A 187 -10.96 -4.49 -19.38
CA ALA A 187 -11.72 -3.28 -19.72
C ALA A 187 -11.68 -2.30 -18.54
N ARG A 188 -11.49 -1.00 -18.83
CA ARG A 188 -11.54 0.07 -17.83
C ARG A 188 -12.40 1.21 -18.35
N LEU A 189 -13.21 1.78 -17.47
CA LEU A 189 -14.03 2.96 -17.73
C LEU A 189 -13.81 3.97 -16.62
N ASN A 190 -13.68 5.24 -16.98
CA ASN A 190 -13.63 6.32 -16.01
C ASN A 190 -14.43 7.51 -16.50
N ALA A 191 -15.05 8.20 -15.55
CA ALA A 191 -15.79 9.44 -15.77
C ALA A 191 -15.50 10.41 -14.63
N GLY A 192 -15.31 11.68 -14.95
CA GLY A 192 -15.17 12.74 -13.98
C GLY A 192 -15.94 13.98 -14.44
N TRP A 193 -16.66 14.58 -13.52
CA TRP A 193 -17.32 15.87 -13.72
C TRP A 193 -16.76 16.89 -12.73
N TYR A 194 -16.47 18.10 -13.22
CA TYR A 194 -15.91 19.21 -12.47
C TYR A 194 -16.77 20.43 -12.70
N GLY A 195 -17.25 21.05 -11.63
CA GLY A 195 -18.14 22.20 -11.71
C GLY A 195 -17.85 23.23 -10.64
N ARG A 196 -18.15 24.50 -10.96
CA ARG A 196 -18.17 25.60 -10.00
C ARG A 196 -19.62 25.97 -9.71
N LEU A 197 -19.96 26.02 -8.43
CA LEU A 197 -21.26 26.46 -7.93
C LEU A 197 -21.11 27.93 -7.45
N GLY A 198 -21.04 28.83 -8.42
CA GLY A 198 -20.70 30.23 -8.18
C GLY A 198 -19.19 30.47 -8.00
N GLU A 199 -18.83 31.58 -7.36
CA GLU A 199 -17.42 31.99 -7.19
C GLU A 199 -16.73 31.38 -5.96
N LYS A 200 -17.48 30.77 -5.07
CA LYS A 200 -16.99 30.33 -3.76
C LYS A 200 -16.95 28.82 -3.58
N VAL A 201 -17.59 28.06 -4.45
CA VAL A 201 -17.70 26.60 -4.32
C VAL A 201 -17.31 25.94 -5.63
N ALA A 202 -16.41 24.97 -5.56
CA ALA A 202 -16.11 24.07 -6.66
C ALA A 202 -16.29 22.63 -6.19
N THR A 203 -16.79 21.77 -7.07
CA THR A 203 -17.03 20.36 -6.73
C THR A 203 -16.69 19.47 -7.91
N SER A 204 -16.29 18.24 -7.62
CA SER A 204 -16.07 17.19 -8.61
C SER A 204 -16.67 15.89 -8.14
N VAL A 205 -17.13 15.09 -9.11
CA VAL A 205 -17.57 13.72 -8.91
C VAL A 205 -16.81 12.85 -9.92
N THR A 206 -16.19 11.78 -9.45
CA THR A 206 -15.43 10.85 -10.29
C THR A 206 -15.93 9.43 -10.08
N ALA A 207 -15.90 8.64 -11.14
CA ALA A 207 -16.23 7.22 -11.11
C ALA A 207 -15.23 6.44 -11.95
N TYR A 208 -14.88 5.26 -11.50
CA TYR A 208 -14.00 4.32 -12.18
C TYR A 208 -14.55 2.91 -12.04
N GLY A 209 -14.46 2.14 -13.12
CA GLY A 209 -14.77 0.73 -13.12
C GLY A 209 -13.77 -0.04 -13.96
N SER A 210 -13.38 -1.22 -13.51
CA SER A 210 -12.54 -2.12 -14.28
C SER A 210 -12.94 -3.58 -14.12
N THR A 211 -12.63 -4.37 -15.15
CA THR A 211 -12.73 -5.83 -15.13
C THR A 211 -11.58 -6.44 -15.89
N THR A 212 -11.11 -7.60 -15.44
CA THR A 212 -10.15 -8.44 -16.16
C THR A 212 -10.45 -9.91 -15.88
N ASP A 213 -10.18 -10.79 -16.85
CA ASP A 213 -10.27 -12.24 -16.62
C ASP A 213 -8.99 -12.80 -15.98
N GLY A 214 -7.88 -12.01 -15.94
CA GLY A 214 -6.56 -12.49 -15.54
C GLY A 214 -5.88 -13.29 -16.66
N PHE A 215 -4.56 -13.53 -16.49
CA PHE A 215 -3.74 -14.14 -17.54
C PHE A 215 -3.57 -15.66 -17.36
N TYR A 216 -3.97 -16.21 -16.23
CA TYR A 216 -3.71 -17.58 -15.84
C TYR A 216 -5.00 -18.37 -15.60
N ARG A 217 -4.90 -19.69 -15.66
CA ARG A 217 -6.01 -20.59 -15.35
C ARG A 217 -5.59 -21.62 -14.30
N ASN A 218 -6.53 -22.02 -13.48
CA ASN A 218 -6.41 -23.18 -12.61
C ASN A 218 -6.67 -24.45 -13.46
N GLU A 219 -5.71 -25.36 -13.53
CA GLU A 219 -5.81 -26.59 -14.32
C GLU A 219 -6.73 -27.65 -13.69
N TYR A 220 -7.15 -27.44 -12.44
CA TYR A 220 -8.08 -28.33 -11.75
C TYR A 220 -9.51 -28.22 -12.32
N ASP A 221 -9.99 -27.01 -12.54
CA ASP A 221 -11.39 -26.71 -12.92
C ASP A 221 -11.51 -25.79 -14.15
N ASP A 222 -10.39 -25.46 -14.81
CA ASP A 222 -10.29 -24.51 -15.94
C ASP A 222 -10.77 -23.10 -15.59
N SER A 223 -10.89 -22.75 -14.33
CA SER A 223 -11.28 -21.40 -13.91
C SER A 223 -10.18 -20.37 -14.12
N HIS A 224 -10.56 -19.12 -14.35
CA HIS A 224 -9.62 -18.02 -14.45
C HIS A 224 -9.07 -17.61 -13.08
N CYS A 225 -7.74 -17.58 -12.96
CA CYS A 225 -7.01 -17.05 -11.82
C CYS A 225 -6.65 -15.58 -12.03
N GLY A 226 -6.86 -14.77 -10.99
CA GLY A 226 -6.64 -13.33 -11.05
C GLY A 226 -7.78 -12.56 -11.73
N ARG A 227 -8.94 -13.20 -11.93
CA ARG A 227 -10.15 -12.50 -12.39
C ARG A 227 -10.54 -11.43 -11.39
N GLU A 228 -10.71 -10.20 -11.86
CA GLU A 228 -10.96 -9.06 -10.98
C GLU A 228 -12.05 -8.14 -11.53
N ARG A 229 -12.81 -7.56 -10.61
CA ARG A 229 -13.77 -6.47 -10.87
C ARG A 229 -13.57 -5.39 -9.81
N GLN A 230 -13.54 -4.14 -10.24
CA GLN A 230 -13.41 -2.99 -9.36
C GLN A 230 -14.43 -1.92 -9.74
N ALA A 231 -14.82 -1.16 -8.73
CA ALA A 231 -15.58 0.08 -8.90
C ALA A 231 -15.12 1.09 -7.82
N ASN A 232 -14.80 2.30 -8.23
CA ASN A 232 -14.41 3.38 -7.32
C ASN A 232 -15.22 4.62 -7.65
N ALA A 233 -15.55 5.39 -6.62
CA ALA A 233 -16.20 6.69 -6.73
C ALA A 233 -15.51 7.70 -5.83
N GLY A 234 -15.40 8.94 -6.31
CA GLY A 234 -14.84 10.05 -5.54
C GLY A 234 -15.76 11.26 -5.61
N TRP A 235 -15.85 11.97 -4.51
CA TRP A 235 -16.51 13.26 -4.43
C TRP A 235 -15.62 14.23 -3.68
N LYS A 236 -15.32 15.37 -4.30
CA LYS A 236 -14.49 16.43 -3.71
C LYS A 236 -15.19 17.77 -3.83
N THR A 237 -15.28 18.49 -2.73
CA THR A 237 -15.85 19.84 -2.70
C THR A 237 -14.89 20.78 -1.98
N SER A 238 -14.63 21.91 -2.58
CA SER A 238 -13.83 22.98 -2.02
C SER A 238 -14.69 24.23 -1.91
N TRP A 239 -14.70 24.84 -0.73
CA TRP A 239 -15.50 26.01 -0.41
C TRP A 239 -14.65 27.10 0.22
N HIS A 240 -14.71 28.30 -0.38
CA HIS A 240 -14.11 29.53 0.12
C HIS A 240 -15.21 30.50 0.54
N PRO A 241 -15.75 30.40 1.77
CA PRO A 241 -16.90 31.20 2.21
C PRO A 241 -16.63 32.72 2.19
N GLY A 242 -15.37 33.07 2.15
CA GLY A 242 -14.90 34.46 2.18
C GLY A 242 -13.96 34.72 3.36
N GLY A 243 -13.28 35.86 3.34
CA GLY A 243 -12.30 36.20 4.36
C GLY A 243 -11.08 35.26 4.35
N ARG A 244 -10.79 34.62 5.47
CA ARG A 244 -9.57 33.87 5.71
C ARG A 244 -9.81 32.36 5.82
N TRP A 245 -11.01 31.87 5.50
CA TRP A 245 -11.40 30.45 5.67
C TRP A 245 -11.42 29.74 4.33
N SER A 246 -10.95 28.49 4.34
CA SER A 246 -11.13 27.54 3.27
C SER A 246 -11.49 26.18 3.85
N LEU A 247 -12.44 25.52 3.19
CA LEU A 247 -12.89 24.17 3.56
C LEU A 247 -12.74 23.27 2.34
N ALA A 248 -12.28 22.06 2.56
CA ALA A 248 -12.27 21.00 1.54
C ALA A 248 -12.75 19.69 2.15
N ASN A 249 -13.65 19.04 1.46
CA ASN A 249 -14.09 17.70 1.79
C ASN A 249 -13.75 16.77 0.62
N THR A 250 -13.23 15.58 0.94
CA THR A 250 -12.95 14.53 -0.03
C THR A 250 -13.49 13.21 0.50
N ALA A 251 -14.46 12.64 -0.23
CA ALA A 251 -15.03 11.34 0.06
C ALA A 251 -14.68 10.36 -1.07
N THR A 252 -14.28 9.15 -0.71
CA THR A 252 -13.95 8.08 -1.66
C THR A 252 -14.62 6.78 -1.25
N TYR A 253 -15.11 6.04 -2.23
CA TYR A 253 -15.61 4.68 -2.06
C TYR A 253 -14.91 3.76 -3.03
N GLY A 254 -14.52 2.57 -2.57
CA GLY A 254 -13.88 1.54 -3.36
C GLY A 254 -14.49 0.17 -3.16
N TYR A 255 -14.71 -0.54 -4.25
CA TYR A 255 -15.13 -1.94 -4.28
C TYR A 255 -14.15 -2.76 -5.11
N VAL A 256 -13.72 -3.91 -4.59
CA VAL A 256 -12.89 -4.89 -5.28
C VAL A 256 -13.48 -6.28 -5.06
N LYS A 257 -13.52 -7.08 -6.12
CA LYS A 257 -13.81 -8.52 -6.06
C LYS A 257 -12.83 -9.25 -6.97
N GLN A 258 -12.05 -10.16 -6.38
CA GLN A 258 -11.04 -10.96 -7.05
C GLN A 258 -11.35 -12.45 -6.85
N HIS A 259 -11.07 -13.27 -7.86
CA HIS A 259 -11.21 -14.72 -7.84
C HIS A 259 -9.95 -15.39 -8.33
N GLY A 260 -9.58 -16.47 -7.64
CA GLY A 260 -8.43 -17.30 -7.96
C GLY A 260 -7.10 -16.58 -7.73
N TYR A 261 -6.19 -17.23 -7.06
CA TYR A 261 -4.82 -16.76 -6.91
C TYR A 261 -3.92 -17.52 -7.87
N PRO A 262 -3.13 -16.84 -8.73
CA PRO A 262 -2.33 -17.51 -9.76
C PRO A 262 -0.99 -18.05 -9.19
N TYR A 263 -1.06 -18.85 -8.13
CA TYR A 263 0.11 -19.46 -7.52
C TYR A 263 0.45 -20.78 -8.20
N ALA A 264 1.58 -20.79 -8.91
CA ALA A 264 2.08 -21.98 -9.59
C ALA A 264 3.02 -22.76 -8.66
N ALA A 265 2.82 -24.09 -8.56
CA ALA A 265 3.71 -24.96 -7.82
C ALA A 265 5.12 -24.91 -8.41
N ALA A 266 6.15 -24.71 -7.59
CA ALA A 266 7.53 -24.55 -8.05
C ALA A 266 8.06 -25.82 -8.75
N ALA A 267 7.61 -26.99 -8.31
CA ALA A 267 8.02 -28.28 -8.86
C ALA A 267 7.47 -28.54 -10.28
N THR A 268 6.26 -28.04 -10.59
CA THR A 268 5.56 -28.36 -11.85
C THR A 268 5.34 -27.14 -12.74
N GLY A 269 5.39 -25.93 -12.18
CA GLY A 269 5.05 -24.70 -12.85
C GLY A 269 3.54 -24.53 -13.15
N ARG A 270 2.68 -25.41 -12.59
CA ARG A 270 1.23 -25.45 -12.82
C ARG A 270 0.48 -24.81 -11.67
N ILE A 271 -0.66 -24.24 -11.99
CA ILE A 271 -1.68 -23.76 -11.02
C ILE A 271 -2.74 -24.84 -10.99
N ASP A 272 -2.87 -25.56 -9.87
CA ASP A 272 -3.65 -26.78 -9.82
C ASP A 272 -4.12 -27.08 -8.39
N TYR A 273 -5.12 -26.31 -7.92
CA TYR A 273 -5.68 -26.40 -6.57
C TYR A 273 -7.19 -26.60 -6.60
N ASN A 274 -7.73 -27.32 -5.61
CA ASN A 274 -9.12 -27.79 -5.58
C ASN A 274 -10.09 -26.80 -4.91
N ASP A 275 -9.62 -26.00 -3.95
CA ASP A 275 -10.50 -25.14 -3.17
C ASP A 275 -10.63 -23.73 -3.75
N PRO A 276 -11.83 -23.09 -3.68
CA PRO A 276 -12.01 -21.75 -4.19
C PRO A 276 -11.21 -20.74 -3.39
N ALA A 277 -10.55 -19.81 -4.11
CA ALA A 277 -9.86 -18.68 -3.53
C ALA A 277 -10.49 -17.38 -4.02
N SER A 278 -10.72 -16.44 -3.11
CA SER A 278 -11.34 -15.16 -3.46
C SER A 278 -11.01 -14.06 -2.45
N TYR A 279 -11.11 -12.82 -2.92
CA TYR A 279 -11.02 -11.64 -2.08
C TYR A 279 -12.09 -10.63 -2.47
N ARG A 280 -12.77 -10.06 -1.49
CA ARG A 280 -13.73 -8.98 -1.68
C ARG A 280 -13.47 -7.88 -0.66
N ARG A 281 -13.51 -6.62 -1.10
CA ARG A 281 -13.34 -5.46 -0.24
C ARG A 281 -14.32 -4.36 -0.60
N ASN A 282 -14.91 -3.74 0.42
CA ASN A 282 -15.57 -2.45 0.37
C ASN A 282 -14.79 -1.50 1.28
N SER A 283 -14.45 -0.35 0.79
CA SER A 283 -13.75 0.68 1.55
C SER A 283 -14.42 2.04 1.35
N PHE A 284 -14.43 2.84 2.40
CA PHE A 284 -14.89 4.21 2.37
C PHE A 284 -13.91 5.07 3.16
N ALA A 285 -13.60 6.24 2.67
CA ALA A 285 -12.83 7.24 3.39
C ALA A 285 -13.42 8.61 3.11
N ASP A 286 -13.63 9.39 4.15
CA ASP A 286 -14.05 10.79 4.10
C ASP A 286 -13.11 11.64 4.92
N GLY A 287 -12.72 12.80 4.40
CA GLY A 287 -11.86 13.75 5.07
C GLY A 287 -12.32 15.18 4.87
N LEU A 288 -12.51 15.85 5.98
CA LEU A 288 -12.82 17.28 6.05
C LEU A 288 -11.60 18.06 6.53
N SER A 289 -11.14 19.00 5.71
CA SER A 289 -10.08 19.91 6.06
C SER A 289 -10.65 21.34 6.17
N VAL A 290 -10.39 21.99 7.30
CA VAL A 290 -10.78 23.36 7.58
C VAL A 290 -9.53 24.17 7.85
N SER A 291 -9.25 25.18 7.03
CA SER A 291 -8.07 26.02 7.17
C SER A 291 -8.43 27.48 7.38
N PHE A 292 -7.70 28.10 8.29
CA PHE A 292 -7.73 29.54 8.56
C PHE A 292 -6.40 30.18 8.19
N THR A 293 -6.43 31.11 7.24
CA THR A 293 -5.24 31.82 6.77
C THR A 293 -5.12 33.16 7.47
N GLY A 294 -4.22 33.25 8.45
CA GLY A 294 -3.84 34.52 9.10
C GLY A 294 -2.78 35.29 8.32
N ASN A 295 -2.35 36.42 8.84
CA ASN A 295 -1.35 37.27 8.17
C ASN A 295 0.04 36.59 8.09
N ARG A 296 0.40 35.73 9.04
CA ARG A 296 1.73 35.09 9.17
C ARG A 296 1.66 33.62 9.53
N MET A 297 0.47 33.05 9.55
CA MET A 297 0.26 31.63 9.88
C MET A 297 -0.97 31.09 9.17
N VAL A 298 -0.96 29.78 8.95
CA VAL A 298 -2.12 29.01 8.54
C VAL A 298 -2.37 27.96 9.61
N ALA A 299 -3.59 27.90 10.13
CA ALA A 299 -4.04 26.85 11.03
C ALA A 299 -4.99 25.94 10.27
N THR A 300 -4.82 24.63 10.42
CA THR A 300 -5.63 23.62 9.73
C THR A 300 -6.09 22.57 10.73
N SER A 301 -7.36 22.22 10.64
CA SER A 301 -7.96 21.05 11.28
C SER A 301 -8.33 20.06 10.19
N GLN A 302 -7.86 18.82 10.30
CA GLN A 302 -8.15 17.74 9.36
C GLN A 302 -8.74 16.57 10.11
N THR A 303 -9.98 16.25 9.79
CA THR A 303 -10.75 15.15 10.39
C THR A 303 -10.98 14.08 9.32
N SER A 304 -10.79 12.81 9.63
CA SER A 304 -11.20 11.75 8.70
C SER A 304 -11.91 10.60 9.40
N VAL A 305 -12.81 9.97 8.64
CA VAL A 305 -13.47 8.72 8.99
C VAL A 305 -13.21 7.72 7.87
N GLN A 306 -12.84 6.50 8.24
CA GLN A 306 -12.56 5.43 7.28
C GLN A 306 -13.30 4.16 7.70
N TYR A 307 -13.75 3.43 6.71
CA TYR A 307 -14.40 2.13 6.88
C TYR A 307 -13.81 1.11 5.92
N LEU A 308 -13.55 -0.09 6.41
CA LEU A 308 -13.12 -1.23 5.63
C LEU A 308 -13.98 -2.45 6.00
N ASN A 309 -14.46 -3.13 4.98
CA ASN A 309 -15.11 -4.43 5.10
C ASN A 309 -14.54 -5.34 4.03
N ASP A 310 -13.78 -6.33 4.45
CA ASP A 310 -13.20 -7.30 3.52
C ASP A 310 -13.46 -8.74 3.93
N ASP A 311 -13.35 -9.65 2.94
CA ASP A 311 -13.60 -11.07 3.08
C ASP A 311 -12.66 -11.81 2.13
N MET A 312 -11.71 -12.55 2.70
CA MET A 312 -10.77 -13.41 2.00
C MET A 312 -11.08 -14.86 2.26
N VAL A 313 -11.11 -15.64 1.20
CA VAL A 313 -11.12 -17.12 1.26
C VAL A 313 -9.89 -17.60 0.51
N MET A 314 -9.18 -18.55 1.09
CA MET A 314 -7.93 -19.06 0.55
C MET A 314 -7.85 -20.59 0.73
N ASP A 315 -7.57 -21.27 -0.34
CA ASP A 315 -6.94 -22.60 -0.29
C ASP A 315 -5.55 -22.44 0.32
N GLN A 316 -5.27 -23.09 1.41
CA GLN A 316 -4.03 -22.84 2.13
C GLN A 316 -2.88 -23.74 1.63
N ASP A 317 -3.17 -24.89 1.03
CA ASP A 317 -2.16 -25.79 0.48
C ASP A 317 -1.91 -25.58 -1.02
N PHE A 318 -2.83 -24.92 -1.75
CA PHE A 318 -2.76 -24.66 -3.19
C PHE A 318 -2.48 -25.91 -4.03
N THR A 319 -3.02 -27.06 -3.61
CA THR A 319 -2.87 -28.36 -4.30
C THR A 319 -4.24 -29.00 -4.58
N ARG A 320 -4.24 -30.22 -5.10
CA ARG A 320 -5.46 -31.04 -5.26
C ARG A 320 -5.89 -31.75 -4.00
N ALA A 321 -5.10 -31.71 -2.94
CA ALA A 321 -5.39 -32.39 -1.69
C ALA A 321 -6.35 -31.57 -0.83
N ASP A 322 -7.18 -32.25 -0.05
CA ASP A 322 -8.16 -31.64 0.83
C ASP A 322 -7.57 -31.36 2.23
N TYR A 323 -6.59 -30.38 2.32
CA TYR A 323 -5.98 -30.09 3.59
C TYR A 323 -6.83 -29.15 4.44
N PHE A 324 -6.87 -27.87 4.13
CA PHE A 324 -7.70 -26.91 4.85
C PHE A 324 -7.88 -25.59 4.09
N THR A 325 -8.98 -24.94 4.40
CA THR A 325 -9.29 -23.58 3.91
C THR A 325 -9.24 -22.57 5.04
N LEU A 326 -8.72 -21.39 4.74
CA LEU A 326 -8.73 -20.22 5.62
C LEU A 326 -9.75 -19.22 5.10
N ARG A 327 -10.56 -18.68 6.00
CA ARG A 327 -11.33 -17.46 5.74
C ARG A 327 -10.89 -16.37 6.69
N GLN A 328 -10.83 -15.12 6.22
CA GLN A 328 -10.64 -13.95 7.06
C GLN A 328 -11.63 -12.88 6.63
N LYS A 329 -12.51 -12.50 7.54
CA LYS A 329 -13.48 -11.44 7.32
C LYS A 329 -13.25 -10.34 8.35
N ARG A 330 -13.13 -9.09 7.88
CA ARG A 330 -12.87 -7.94 8.75
C ARG A 330 -13.86 -6.83 8.54
N HIS A 331 -14.17 -6.18 9.67
CA HIS A 331 -14.91 -4.92 9.72
C HIS A 331 -14.08 -3.92 10.52
N GLU A 332 -13.68 -2.84 9.91
CA GLU A 332 -12.84 -1.83 10.55
C GLU A 332 -13.45 -0.44 10.41
N TRP A 333 -13.44 0.29 11.51
CA TRP A 333 -13.68 1.72 11.55
C TRP A 333 -12.44 2.41 12.07
N ALA A 334 -12.06 3.51 11.42
CA ALA A 334 -10.96 4.35 11.86
C ALA A 334 -11.36 5.82 11.81
N PHE A 335 -10.94 6.55 12.82
CA PHE A 335 -11.09 7.99 12.94
C PHE A 335 -9.73 8.64 13.13
N THR A 336 -9.48 9.77 12.46
CA THR A 336 -8.27 10.56 12.68
C THR A 336 -8.60 12.04 12.82
N GLN A 337 -7.87 12.70 13.70
CA GLN A 337 -7.91 14.14 13.88
C GLN A 337 -6.50 14.71 13.89
N ASP A 338 -6.22 15.64 13.01
CA ASP A 338 -4.95 16.35 12.93
C ASP A 338 -5.20 17.85 13.01
N ILE A 339 -4.61 18.51 13.98
CA ILE A 339 -4.73 19.95 14.14
C ILE A 339 -3.32 20.52 14.12
N PHE A 340 -3.03 21.40 13.18
CA PHE A 340 -1.71 22.01 13.10
C PHE A 340 -1.77 23.46 12.66
N ALA A 341 -0.75 24.19 13.05
CA ALA A 341 -0.49 25.53 12.59
C ALA A 341 0.92 25.63 12.02
N LYS A 342 1.07 26.36 10.93
CA LYS A 342 2.37 26.64 10.30
C LYS A 342 2.51 28.12 9.99
N GLY A 343 3.73 28.62 10.08
CA GLY A 343 4.00 30.04 9.82
C GLY A 343 5.38 30.24 9.23
N THR A 344 5.52 31.32 8.47
CA THR A 344 6.76 31.71 7.78
C THR A 344 7.12 33.14 8.13
N ARG A 345 8.41 33.37 8.43
CA ARG A 345 9.06 34.68 8.54
C ARG A 345 10.27 34.72 7.59
N LYS A 346 10.91 35.88 7.44
CA LYS A 346 12.05 36.06 6.50
C LYS A 346 13.12 34.96 6.55
N SER A 347 13.47 34.47 7.73
CA SER A 347 14.53 33.49 7.95
C SER A 347 14.11 32.31 8.82
N TYR A 348 12.82 32.18 9.11
CA TYR A 348 12.32 31.16 10.03
C TYR A 348 10.93 30.65 9.63
N ASP A 349 10.84 29.33 9.44
CA ASP A 349 9.56 28.64 9.25
C ASP A 349 9.34 27.68 10.42
N TRP A 350 8.09 27.54 10.83
CA TRP A 350 7.69 26.61 11.88
C TRP A 350 6.40 25.91 11.58
N LEU A 351 6.25 24.72 12.13
CA LEU A 351 5.03 23.96 12.15
C LEU A 351 4.90 23.28 13.53
N LEU A 352 3.72 23.42 14.13
CA LEU A 352 3.35 22.76 15.39
C LEU A 352 2.00 22.09 15.18
N GLY A 353 1.86 20.86 15.67
CA GLY A 353 0.59 20.16 15.56
C GLY A 353 0.39 19.07 16.59
N ALA A 354 -0.85 18.58 16.64
CA ALA A 354 -1.29 17.46 17.45
C ALA A 354 -2.13 16.51 16.57
N PHE A 355 -1.87 15.23 16.70
CA PHE A 355 -2.53 14.17 15.94
C PHE A 355 -3.13 13.16 16.90
N GLY A 356 -4.34 12.71 16.63
CA GLY A 356 -4.98 11.61 17.35
C GLY A 356 -5.67 10.67 16.38
N PHE A 357 -5.75 9.39 16.75
CA PHE A 357 -6.51 8.40 16.00
C PHE A 357 -7.15 7.39 16.95
N ALA A 358 -8.24 6.79 16.48
CA ALA A 358 -8.88 5.64 17.08
C ALA A 358 -9.31 4.68 15.96
N LYS A 359 -9.05 3.38 16.14
CA LYS A 359 -9.37 2.35 15.18
C LYS A 359 -9.93 1.13 15.92
N LYS A 360 -11.03 0.59 15.42
CA LYS A 360 -11.62 -0.65 15.92
C LYS A 360 -11.78 -1.62 14.76
N THR A 361 -11.24 -2.83 14.92
CA THR A 361 -11.28 -3.90 13.93
C THR A 361 -11.85 -5.14 14.55
N HIS A 362 -12.93 -5.67 13.96
CA HIS A 362 -13.45 -7.01 14.25
C HIS A 362 -13.01 -7.95 13.13
N THR A 363 -12.46 -9.10 13.49
CA THR A 363 -11.96 -10.10 12.56
C THR A 363 -12.52 -11.48 12.90
N ASP A 364 -13.22 -12.11 11.94
CA ASP A 364 -13.57 -13.53 11.97
C ASP A 364 -12.54 -14.28 11.11
N ALA A 365 -11.84 -15.25 11.68
CA ALA A 365 -10.78 -15.99 11.00
C ALA A 365 -10.89 -17.51 11.19
N PRO A 366 -12.01 -18.15 10.77
CA PRO A 366 -12.15 -19.58 10.87
C PRO A 366 -11.20 -20.34 9.91
N VAL A 367 -10.67 -21.47 10.39
CA VAL A 367 -9.93 -22.45 9.61
C VAL A 367 -10.73 -23.75 9.60
N VAL A 368 -10.98 -24.28 8.41
CA VAL A 368 -11.69 -25.56 8.24
C VAL A 368 -10.69 -26.61 7.76
N PHE A 369 -10.30 -27.50 8.65
CA PHE A 369 -9.53 -28.70 8.27
C PHE A 369 -10.45 -29.69 7.59
N LYS A 370 -9.98 -30.26 6.52
CA LYS A 370 -10.64 -31.31 5.74
C LYS A 370 -9.94 -32.65 5.95
N GLN A 371 -10.40 -33.69 5.29
CA GLN A 371 -9.97 -35.06 5.56
C GLN A 371 -8.44 -35.24 5.47
N ASP A 372 -7.81 -34.84 4.36
CA ASP A 372 -6.36 -34.95 4.21
C ASP A 372 -5.59 -34.15 5.26
N GLY A 373 -6.09 -32.99 5.65
CA GLY A 373 -5.49 -32.15 6.70
C GLY A 373 -5.58 -32.80 8.07
N ILE A 374 -6.74 -33.38 8.41
CA ILE A 374 -6.96 -34.10 9.66
C ILE A 374 -6.04 -35.34 9.70
N ASP A 375 -6.04 -36.15 8.65
CA ASP A 375 -5.28 -37.39 8.61
C ASP A 375 -3.77 -37.16 8.65
N ARG A 376 -3.24 -36.28 7.76
CA ARG A 376 -1.79 -36.13 7.59
C ARG A 376 -1.13 -35.17 8.55
N LEU A 377 -1.81 -34.06 8.92
CA LEU A 377 -1.21 -33.04 9.77
C LEU A 377 -1.45 -33.32 11.27
N ILE A 378 -2.53 -34.02 11.61
CA ILE A 378 -2.94 -34.29 12.98
C ILE A 378 -2.80 -35.79 13.30
N LEU A 379 -3.59 -36.67 12.67
CA LEU A 379 -3.70 -38.07 13.06
C LEU A 379 -2.45 -38.89 12.81
N ASP A 380 -1.72 -38.66 11.69
CA ASP A 380 -0.48 -39.38 11.42
C ASP A 380 0.56 -39.20 12.53
N ASN A 381 0.64 -37.99 13.11
CA ASN A 381 1.57 -37.72 14.19
C ASN A 381 1.14 -38.40 15.50
N VAL A 382 -0.17 -38.37 15.81
CA VAL A 382 -0.75 -38.98 16.99
C VAL A 382 -0.63 -40.49 16.88
N ASN A 383 -1.03 -41.07 15.75
CA ASN A 383 -1.06 -42.54 15.55
C ASN A 383 0.32 -43.19 15.57
N LYS A 384 1.40 -42.47 15.19
CA LYS A 384 2.78 -42.93 15.32
C LYS A 384 3.22 -43.16 16.76
N SER A 385 2.63 -42.46 17.72
CA SER A 385 2.94 -42.56 19.14
C SER A 385 2.09 -43.60 19.90
N LEU A 386 1.04 -44.15 19.25
CA LEU A 386 0.17 -45.13 19.85
C LEU A 386 0.76 -46.53 19.85
N PRO A 387 0.36 -47.42 20.81
CA PRO A 387 0.77 -48.84 20.80
C PRO A 387 0.36 -49.54 19.51
N PRO A 388 1.11 -50.55 19.07
CA PRO A 388 0.77 -51.33 17.88
C PRO A 388 -0.66 -51.86 17.93
N GLY A 389 -1.40 -51.69 16.84
CA GLY A 389 -2.78 -52.09 16.71
C GLY A 389 -3.80 -51.15 17.28
N MET A 390 -3.36 -50.02 17.83
CA MET A 390 -4.23 -48.88 18.23
C MET A 390 -4.22 -47.79 17.18
N GLN A 391 -5.37 -47.21 16.86
CA GLN A 391 -5.51 -46.13 15.92
C GLN A 391 -6.58 -45.15 16.41
N LEU A 392 -6.26 -43.85 16.37
CA LEU A 392 -7.21 -42.80 16.57
C LEU A 392 -7.81 -42.38 15.23
N ARG A 393 -9.10 -42.13 15.16
CA ARG A 393 -9.80 -41.59 14.00
C ARG A 393 -10.65 -40.39 14.41
N TRP A 394 -10.75 -39.47 13.51
CA TRP A 394 -11.68 -38.34 13.61
C TRP A 394 -13.08 -38.83 13.27
N ASP A 395 -14.09 -38.34 14.01
CA ASP A 395 -15.46 -38.78 13.80
C ASP A 395 -16.15 -37.97 12.70
N GLU A 396 -15.76 -36.69 12.54
CA GLU A 396 -16.27 -35.79 11.49
C GLU A 396 -15.32 -35.73 10.28
N GLN A 397 -15.87 -35.47 9.09
CA GLN A 397 -15.06 -35.30 7.84
C GLN A 397 -14.37 -33.94 7.77
N GLN A 398 -14.80 -32.98 8.56
CA GLN A 398 -14.23 -31.64 8.65
C GLN A 398 -14.18 -31.17 10.10
N MET A 399 -13.17 -30.39 10.42
CA MET A 399 -13.00 -29.81 11.74
C MET A 399 -12.89 -28.28 11.61
N LEU A 400 -13.74 -27.57 12.34
CA LEU A 400 -13.74 -26.11 12.40
C LEU A 400 -12.93 -25.62 13.59
N LEU A 401 -11.90 -24.83 13.33
CA LEU A 401 -11.23 -23.99 14.31
C LEU A 401 -11.77 -22.57 14.14
N SER A 402 -12.59 -22.14 15.08
CA SER A 402 -13.16 -20.79 15.11
C SER A 402 -12.21 -19.84 15.82
N SER A 403 -11.94 -18.68 15.24
CA SER A 403 -11.14 -17.62 15.88
C SER A 403 -11.75 -16.25 15.56
N ASN A 404 -12.02 -15.48 16.60
CA ASN A 404 -12.57 -14.13 16.52
C ASN A 404 -11.71 -13.16 17.31
N PHE A 405 -11.50 -11.97 16.77
CA PHE A 405 -10.64 -10.94 17.34
C PHE A 405 -11.32 -9.58 17.28
N ASP A 406 -11.37 -8.91 18.43
CA ASP A 406 -11.77 -7.50 18.56
C ASP A 406 -10.53 -6.68 18.92
N THR A 407 -9.96 -5.96 17.95
CA THR A 407 -8.77 -5.13 18.17
C THR A 407 -9.17 -3.67 18.22
N THR A 408 -8.67 -2.97 19.25
CA THR A 408 -8.84 -1.52 19.41
C THR A 408 -7.47 -0.87 19.51
N ASP A 409 -7.18 0.03 18.56
CA ASP A 409 -5.95 0.82 18.51
C ASP A 409 -6.31 2.29 18.72
N GLY A 410 -5.54 3.00 19.52
CA GLY A 410 -5.68 4.43 19.71
C GLY A 410 -4.34 5.07 20.02
N GLY A 411 -4.16 6.30 19.56
CA GLY A 411 -2.90 7.01 19.78
C GLY A 411 -3.07 8.52 19.73
N PHE A 412 -2.10 9.18 20.34
CA PHE A 412 -2.00 10.63 20.38
C PHE A 412 -0.54 11.03 20.18
N ALA A 413 -0.33 12.14 19.47
CA ALA A 413 1.00 12.69 19.26
C ALA A 413 1.02 14.22 19.26
N ILE A 414 2.13 14.78 19.71
CA ILE A 414 2.47 16.18 19.52
C ILE A 414 3.73 16.24 18.69
N TYR A 415 3.78 17.14 17.71
CA TYR A 415 4.92 17.28 16.82
C TYR A 415 5.22 18.73 16.48
N HIS A 416 6.51 19.01 16.31
CA HIS A 416 7.00 20.33 15.96
C HIS A 416 8.16 20.24 14.98
N THR A 417 8.22 21.20 14.03
CA THR A 417 9.40 21.42 13.18
C THR A 417 9.72 22.92 13.13
N SER A 418 11.00 23.22 13.19
CA SER A 418 11.56 24.56 13.01
C SER A 418 12.58 24.52 11.89
N THR A 419 12.49 25.46 10.95
CA THR A 419 13.46 25.65 9.86
C THR A 419 14.03 27.05 9.91
N VAL A 420 15.35 27.15 9.94
CA VAL A 420 16.08 28.43 9.96
C VAL A 420 16.85 28.59 8.64
N HIS A 421 16.68 29.74 8.00
CA HIS A 421 17.37 30.11 6.76
C HIS A 421 18.50 31.11 7.07
N LEU A 422 19.77 30.69 6.90
CA LEU A 422 20.97 31.45 7.19
C LEU A 422 21.80 31.63 5.91
N GLY A 423 21.38 32.56 5.06
CA GLY A 423 22.01 32.78 3.76
C GLY A 423 21.92 31.54 2.87
N ARG A 424 23.05 30.87 2.63
CA ARG A 424 23.12 29.63 1.81
C ARG A 424 22.77 28.35 2.59
N TRP A 425 22.58 28.44 3.90
CA TRP A 425 22.28 27.33 4.77
C TRP A 425 20.80 27.30 5.13
N THR A 426 20.21 26.11 5.13
CA THR A 426 18.90 25.83 5.71
C THR A 426 19.04 24.72 6.72
N LEU A 427 18.68 24.98 7.97
CA LEU A 427 18.73 24.04 9.07
C LEU A 427 17.30 23.74 9.52
N ARG A 428 16.92 22.46 9.59
CA ARG A 428 15.61 22.03 10.12
C ARG A 428 15.79 21.08 11.27
N GLY A 429 15.16 21.38 12.40
CA GLY A 429 14.98 20.48 13.52
C GLY A 429 13.53 20.06 13.65
N GLY A 430 13.28 18.80 13.95
CA GLY A 430 11.94 18.29 14.20
C GLY A 430 11.93 17.33 15.38
N LEU A 431 10.82 17.34 16.12
CA LEU A 431 10.59 16.43 17.23
C LEU A 431 9.11 16.03 17.25
N ARG A 432 8.85 14.76 17.46
CA ARG A 432 7.53 14.21 17.68
C ARG A 432 7.55 13.26 18.87
N TRP A 433 6.51 13.32 19.66
CA TRP A 433 6.24 12.38 20.74
C TRP A 433 4.93 11.67 20.45
N ASP A 434 5.00 10.34 20.31
CA ASP A 434 3.86 9.46 20.08
C ASP A 434 3.60 8.60 21.32
N ILE A 435 2.34 8.49 21.72
CA ILE A 435 1.85 7.48 22.63
C ILE A 435 0.72 6.71 21.94
N GLU A 436 0.80 5.38 21.98
CA GLU A 436 -0.15 4.50 21.31
C GLU A 436 -0.49 3.31 22.23
N ARG A 437 -1.76 2.97 22.28
CA ARG A 437 -2.26 1.78 22.97
C ARG A 437 -2.97 0.89 21.99
N VAL A 438 -2.63 -0.41 22.01
CA VAL A 438 -3.28 -1.46 21.22
C VAL A 438 -3.81 -2.50 22.19
N SER A 439 -5.07 -2.91 22.03
CA SER A 439 -5.69 -4.00 22.79
C SER A 439 -6.37 -4.97 21.84
N MET A 440 -6.39 -6.25 22.21
CA MET A 440 -7.06 -7.30 21.45
C MET A 440 -7.77 -8.25 22.40
N ASP A 441 -9.08 -8.35 22.26
CA ASP A 441 -9.89 -9.39 22.85
C ASP A 441 -10.03 -10.52 21.83
N TYR A 442 -9.87 -11.77 22.27
CA TYR A 442 -9.93 -12.92 21.38
C TYR A 442 -10.79 -14.03 21.95
N VAL A 443 -11.43 -14.78 21.05
CA VAL A 443 -12.16 -16.01 21.35
C VAL A 443 -11.78 -17.04 20.28
N GLY A 444 -11.23 -18.18 20.71
CA GLY A 444 -10.94 -19.33 19.89
C GLY A 444 -11.67 -20.56 20.40
N ALA A 445 -12.27 -21.34 19.52
CA ALA A 445 -13.03 -22.52 19.90
C ALA A 445 -12.85 -23.68 18.93
N VAL A 446 -12.81 -24.89 19.49
CA VAL A 446 -12.90 -26.16 18.75
C VAL A 446 -13.90 -27.05 19.47
N ASN A 447 -14.80 -27.67 18.71
CA ASN A 447 -15.72 -28.68 19.23
C ASN A 447 -15.80 -29.83 18.21
N THR A 448 -15.31 -30.99 18.61
CA THR A 448 -15.18 -32.17 17.75
C THR A 448 -15.07 -33.44 18.59
N SER A 449 -14.97 -34.61 17.96
CA SER A 449 -14.78 -35.87 18.66
C SER A 449 -13.80 -36.79 17.93
N VAL A 450 -13.14 -37.64 18.71
CA VAL A 450 -12.22 -38.65 18.21
C VAL A 450 -12.52 -40.01 18.82
N THR A 451 -12.44 -41.07 18.00
CA THR A 451 -12.68 -42.44 18.45
C THR A 451 -11.40 -43.26 18.36
N MET A 452 -11.04 -43.88 19.48
CA MET A 452 -9.95 -44.85 19.54
C MET A 452 -10.42 -46.22 19.05
N TYR A 453 -9.70 -46.77 18.11
CA TYR A 453 -9.94 -48.11 17.54
C TYR A 453 -8.80 -49.06 17.91
N ARG A 454 -9.13 -50.37 18.06
CA ARG A 454 -8.20 -51.44 18.16
C ARG A 454 -8.34 -52.36 16.93
N SER A 455 -7.26 -52.59 16.24
CA SER A 455 -7.19 -53.54 15.14
C SER A 455 -6.98 -54.97 15.68
N LEU A 456 -7.86 -55.89 15.34
CA LEU A 456 -7.71 -57.28 15.63
C LEU A 456 -6.77 -57.95 14.62
N PRO A 457 -6.16 -59.14 14.91
CA PRO A 457 -5.35 -59.89 13.96
C PRO A 457 -6.09 -60.25 12.66
N THR A 458 -7.42 -60.27 12.69
CA THR A 458 -8.31 -60.51 11.55
C THR A 458 -8.47 -59.27 10.63
N GLY A 459 -7.88 -58.12 10.97
CA GLY A 459 -8.05 -56.88 10.26
C GLY A 459 -9.31 -56.06 10.63
N VAL A 460 -10.17 -56.63 11.49
CA VAL A 460 -11.37 -55.94 11.96
C VAL A 460 -10.96 -54.88 12.99
N GLN A 461 -11.52 -53.68 12.85
CA GLN A 461 -11.31 -52.56 13.78
C GLN A 461 -12.53 -52.44 14.72
N ILE A 462 -12.27 -52.39 16.02
CA ILE A 462 -13.29 -52.27 17.05
C ILE A 462 -13.13 -50.91 17.71
N PRO A 463 -14.20 -50.07 17.79
CA PRO A 463 -14.17 -48.83 18.57
C PRO A 463 -14.06 -49.17 20.06
N LEU A 464 -13.12 -48.54 20.73
CA LEU A 464 -12.90 -48.70 22.16
C LEU A 464 -13.54 -47.55 22.99
N GLN A 465 -13.27 -46.33 22.58
CA GLN A 465 -13.71 -45.16 23.30
C GLN A 465 -13.80 -43.94 22.35
N THR A 466 -14.92 -43.24 22.41
CA THR A 466 -15.07 -41.89 21.82
C THR A 466 -14.82 -40.83 22.87
N ARG A 467 -14.03 -39.82 22.55
CA ARG A 467 -13.73 -38.71 23.40
C ARG A 467 -14.15 -37.39 22.71
N PRO A 468 -14.97 -36.57 23.31
CA PRO A 468 -15.17 -35.21 22.84
C PRO A 468 -13.91 -34.39 23.10
N ILE A 469 -13.58 -33.50 22.16
CA ILE A 469 -12.53 -32.49 22.28
C ILE A 469 -13.23 -31.14 22.23
N THR A 470 -13.22 -30.43 23.34
CA THR A 470 -13.82 -29.12 23.47
C THR A 470 -12.76 -28.15 23.98
N ILE A 471 -12.46 -27.12 23.17
CA ILE A 471 -11.54 -26.05 23.52
C ILE A 471 -12.32 -24.75 23.47
N ASP A 472 -12.17 -23.97 24.52
CA ASP A 472 -12.65 -22.58 24.63
C ASP A 472 -11.48 -21.75 25.15
N ASN A 473 -10.85 -21.02 24.25
CA ASN A 473 -9.68 -20.19 24.53
C ASN A 473 -10.05 -18.72 24.32
N GLN A 474 -10.18 -17.98 25.42
CA GLN A 474 -10.54 -16.56 25.36
C GLN A 474 -9.62 -15.75 26.26
N GLY A 475 -9.39 -14.51 25.87
CA GLY A 475 -8.55 -13.62 26.64
C GLY A 475 -8.48 -12.21 26.09
N SER A 476 -7.71 -11.39 26.79
CA SER A 476 -7.48 -9.99 26.42
C SER A 476 -5.99 -9.65 26.56
N LEU A 477 -5.44 -9.03 25.53
CA LEU A 477 -4.06 -8.57 25.47
C LEU A 477 -4.02 -7.05 25.30
N HIS A 478 -3.03 -6.39 25.89
CA HIS A 478 -2.83 -4.96 25.69
C HIS A 478 -1.36 -4.61 25.68
N GLN A 479 -1.00 -3.63 24.85
CA GLN A 479 0.34 -3.06 24.75
C GLN A 479 0.23 -1.54 24.70
N THR A 480 1.23 -0.86 25.25
CA THR A 480 1.36 0.61 25.15
C THR A 480 2.76 0.95 24.66
N PHE A 481 2.85 1.79 23.67
CA PHE A 481 4.09 2.26 23.07
C PHE A 481 4.27 3.74 23.36
N ASN A 482 5.51 4.14 23.61
CA ASN A 482 5.88 5.53 23.87
C ASN A 482 7.18 5.82 23.10
N GLU A 483 7.10 6.67 22.06
CA GLU A 483 8.19 6.89 21.15
C GLU A 483 8.50 8.38 20.94
N LEU A 484 9.79 8.72 21.08
CA LEU A 484 10.30 10.05 20.77
C LEU A 484 11.07 10.01 19.46
N LEU A 485 10.68 10.84 18.49
CA LEU A 485 11.11 10.79 17.09
C LEU A 485 11.79 12.11 16.70
N PRO A 486 13.11 12.26 16.95
CA PRO A 486 13.85 13.42 16.50
C PRO A 486 14.23 13.32 15.03
N GLN A 487 14.38 14.49 14.38
CA GLN A 487 14.93 14.67 13.04
C GLN A 487 15.76 15.94 12.98
N VAL A 488 16.88 15.86 12.28
CA VAL A 488 17.71 17.01 11.89
C VAL A 488 17.96 16.93 10.40
N PHE A 489 17.83 18.04 9.71
CA PHE A 489 18.11 18.18 8.28
C PHE A 489 18.94 19.45 8.07
N ILE A 490 20.01 19.34 7.30
CA ILE A 490 20.90 20.43 6.94
C ILE A 490 20.99 20.48 5.42
N ASN A 491 20.82 21.67 4.85
CA ASN A 491 21.00 21.90 3.42
C ASN A 491 21.91 23.10 3.22
N TYR A 492 22.84 22.99 2.28
CA TYR A 492 23.71 24.05 1.80
C TYR A 492 23.50 24.25 0.30
N ALA A 493 23.07 25.41 -0.09
CA ALA A 493 22.87 25.82 -1.49
C ALA A 493 23.96 26.86 -1.87
N PRO A 494 25.09 26.43 -2.47
CA PRO A 494 26.15 27.38 -2.88
C PRO A 494 25.65 28.39 -3.90
N ASP A 495 24.76 28.00 -4.77
CA ASP A 495 24.03 28.85 -5.73
C ASP A 495 22.59 28.30 -5.96
N SER A 496 21.85 28.87 -6.91
CA SER A 496 20.49 28.44 -7.24
C SER A 496 20.38 27.10 -7.94
N ARG A 497 21.50 26.54 -8.42
CA ARG A 497 21.54 25.28 -9.21
C ARG A 497 21.92 24.08 -8.35
N TRP A 498 22.81 24.29 -7.37
CA TRP A 498 23.35 23.23 -6.56
C TRP A 498 22.82 23.23 -5.14
N ARG A 499 22.58 22.07 -4.62
CA ARG A 499 22.31 21.84 -3.20
C ARG A 499 23.08 20.62 -2.70
N VAL A 500 23.58 20.67 -1.49
CA VAL A 500 24.14 19.53 -0.75
C VAL A 500 23.39 19.44 0.55
N PHE A 501 22.92 18.24 0.89
CA PHE A 501 22.09 18.07 2.07
C PHE A 501 22.52 16.83 2.88
N GLY A 502 22.19 16.83 4.15
CA GLY A 502 22.32 15.69 5.04
C GLY A 502 21.16 15.64 6.02
N SER A 503 20.78 14.44 6.45
CA SER A 503 19.73 14.25 7.44
C SER A 503 20.04 13.10 8.39
N VAL A 504 19.50 13.22 9.61
CA VAL A 504 19.43 12.16 10.60
C VAL A 504 18.01 12.13 11.16
N ALA A 505 17.37 10.98 11.14
CA ALA A 505 16.01 10.83 11.63
C ALA A 505 15.81 9.49 12.32
N ARG A 506 14.99 9.48 13.38
CA ARG A 506 14.50 8.28 14.05
C ARG A 506 13.07 7.99 13.64
N GLY A 507 12.78 6.72 13.34
CA GLY A 507 11.44 6.24 13.01
C GLY A 507 11.08 5.00 13.81
N TYR A 508 9.78 4.70 13.84
CA TYR A 508 9.28 3.46 14.39
C TYR A 508 8.10 2.91 13.58
N LYS A 509 7.88 1.62 13.72
CA LYS A 509 6.71 0.89 13.26
C LYS A 509 6.07 0.23 14.48
N ALA A 510 4.77 0.39 14.63
CA ALA A 510 4.05 -0.09 15.82
C ALA A 510 4.17 -1.61 16.00
N GLY A 511 4.10 -2.07 17.24
CA GLY A 511 3.93 -3.47 17.58
C GLY A 511 2.49 -3.92 17.37
N GLY A 512 2.21 -5.19 17.67
CA GLY A 512 0.87 -5.75 17.47
C GLY A 512 0.75 -7.20 17.95
N TYR A 513 -0.20 -7.93 17.35
CA TYR A 513 -0.59 -9.28 17.72
C TYR A 513 -0.57 -10.23 16.54
N ASN A 514 -0.15 -11.47 16.76
CA ASN A 514 -0.08 -12.54 15.77
C ASN A 514 -1.41 -13.30 15.67
N THR A 515 -2.41 -12.73 15.05
CA THR A 515 -3.74 -13.37 14.91
C THR A 515 -3.69 -14.67 14.09
N GLN A 516 -2.70 -14.84 13.20
CA GLN A 516 -2.54 -16.08 12.40
C GLN A 516 -2.02 -17.26 13.23
N MET A 517 -1.46 -17.03 14.42
CA MET A 517 -0.99 -18.10 15.30
C MET A 517 -2.10 -18.79 16.11
N PHE A 518 -3.30 -18.22 16.16
CA PHE A 518 -4.38 -18.77 16.98
C PHE A 518 -4.88 -20.12 16.46
N SER A 519 -4.83 -20.40 15.18
CA SER A 519 -5.13 -21.74 14.67
C SER A 519 -4.13 -22.79 15.17
N ASP A 520 -2.84 -22.44 15.23
CA ASP A 520 -1.80 -23.34 15.74
C ASP A 520 -1.93 -23.54 17.24
N ILE A 521 -2.34 -22.50 17.98
CA ILE A 521 -2.62 -22.58 19.41
C ILE A 521 -3.78 -23.55 19.69
N LEU A 522 -4.87 -23.43 18.94
CA LEU A 522 -6.01 -24.33 19.09
C LEU A 522 -5.66 -25.77 18.73
N GLN A 523 -4.85 -26.00 17.67
CA GLN A 523 -4.33 -27.30 17.31
C GLN A 523 -3.46 -27.89 18.43
N GLN A 524 -2.58 -27.09 19.03
CA GLN A 524 -1.73 -27.51 20.13
C GLN A 524 -2.55 -27.93 21.36
N GLN A 525 -3.49 -27.10 21.80
CA GLN A 525 -4.37 -27.41 22.92
C GLN A 525 -5.19 -28.70 22.66
N MET A 526 -5.60 -28.92 21.44
CA MET A 526 -6.26 -30.14 21.02
C MET A 526 -5.33 -31.36 21.12
N MET A 527 -4.08 -31.25 20.66
CA MET A 527 -3.08 -32.33 20.78
C MET A 527 -2.76 -32.63 22.26
N GLU A 528 -2.71 -31.62 23.12
CA GLU A 528 -2.54 -31.79 24.57
C GLU A 528 -3.71 -32.58 25.20
N GLN A 529 -4.96 -32.30 24.79
CA GLN A 529 -6.11 -33.10 25.24
C GLN A 529 -6.06 -34.56 24.74
N MET A 530 -5.36 -34.82 23.63
CA MET A 530 -5.10 -36.16 23.14
C MET A 530 -3.89 -36.84 23.81
N GLY A 531 -3.24 -36.17 24.78
CA GLY A 531 -2.13 -36.73 25.56
C GLY A 531 -0.75 -36.50 24.96
N MET A 532 -0.60 -35.57 23.99
CA MET A 532 0.70 -35.18 23.44
C MET A 532 1.19 -33.92 24.10
N HIS A 533 2.48 -33.82 24.38
CA HIS A 533 3.09 -32.61 24.94
C HIS A 533 3.51 -31.67 23.83
N ALA A 534 3.18 -30.41 24.00
CA ALA A 534 3.62 -29.35 23.12
C ALA A 534 4.83 -28.61 23.71
N GLU A 535 5.76 -28.23 22.83
CA GLU A 535 7.01 -27.57 23.19
C GLU A 535 6.98 -26.03 23.07
N TYR A 536 5.80 -25.40 22.96
CA TYR A 536 5.71 -23.98 22.63
C TYR A 536 5.33 -23.10 23.82
N ASP A 537 6.05 -21.98 23.98
CA ASP A 537 5.59 -20.82 24.77
C ASP A 537 4.69 -19.94 23.90
N ILE A 538 3.39 -20.17 23.99
CA ILE A 538 2.36 -19.54 23.17
C ILE A 538 2.28 -18.03 23.45
N ASP A 539 2.37 -17.64 24.70
CA ASP A 539 2.23 -16.23 25.11
C ASP A 539 3.34 -15.36 24.55
N ALA A 540 4.55 -15.91 24.45
CA ALA A 540 5.69 -15.22 23.83
C ALA A 540 5.51 -14.99 22.32
N MET A 541 4.67 -15.81 21.64
CA MET A 541 4.44 -15.70 20.19
C MET A 541 3.22 -14.85 19.83
N LEU A 542 2.33 -14.55 20.78
CA LEU A 542 1.13 -13.77 20.49
C LEU A 542 1.41 -12.30 20.21
N THR A 543 2.52 -11.78 20.72
CA THR A 543 2.84 -10.36 20.65
C THR A 543 4.16 -10.09 19.97
N TYR A 544 4.26 -8.98 19.27
CA TYR A 544 5.53 -8.47 18.75
C TYR A 544 5.69 -6.98 19.10
N ARG A 545 6.95 -6.59 19.33
CA ARG A 545 7.33 -5.24 19.77
C ARG A 545 7.48 -4.27 18.61
N PRO A 546 7.46 -2.94 18.87
CA PRO A 546 7.78 -1.94 17.87
C PRO A 546 9.16 -2.12 17.26
N GLU A 547 9.24 -1.98 15.95
CA GLU A 547 10.49 -1.86 15.19
C GLU A 547 10.97 -0.41 15.21
N ARG A 548 12.28 -0.17 15.37
CA ARG A 548 12.87 1.16 15.45
C ARG A 548 14.09 1.28 14.55
N ASN A 549 14.21 2.40 13.84
CA ASN A 549 15.39 2.68 13.05
C ASN A 549 15.99 4.06 13.32
N TRP A 550 17.28 4.18 12.99
CA TRP A 550 17.95 5.43 12.71
C TRP A 550 18.35 5.45 11.24
N THR A 551 18.04 6.56 10.56
CA THR A 551 18.38 6.77 9.15
C THR A 551 19.31 7.97 9.05
N TYR A 552 20.42 7.79 8.36
CA TYR A 552 21.41 8.81 8.03
C TYR A 552 21.46 8.95 6.52
N GLU A 553 21.38 10.16 6.02
CA GLU A 553 21.37 10.46 4.60
C GLU A 553 22.34 11.60 4.28
N VAL A 554 23.00 11.49 3.13
CA VAL A 554 23.79 12.57 2.53
C VAL A 554 23.57 12.56 1.02
N GLY A 555 23.35 13.72 0.43
CA GLY A 555 23.06 13.80 -0.99
C GLY A 555 23.35 15.16 -1.59
N THR A 556 23.26 15.19 -2.91
CA THR A 556 23.39 16.41 -3.69
C THR A 556 22.32 16.46 -4.77
N GLY A 557 21.84 17.63 -5.08
CA GLY A 557 20.92 17.91 -6.17
C GLY A 557 21.45 19.02 -7.06
N PHE A 558 21.18 18.90 -8.35
CA PHE A 558 21.50 19.87 -9.38
C PHE A 558 20.25 20.19 -10.20
N GLU A 559 20.03 21.47 -10.47
CA GLU A 559 18.99 21.94 -11.42
C GLU A 559 19.63 23.00 -12.32
N SER A 560 19.55 22.80 -13.65
CA SER A 560 20.05 23.79 -14.62
C SER A 560 19.23 25.09 -14.54
N SER A 561 19.84 26.22 -14.92
CA SER A 561 19.19 27.52 -14.85
C SER A 561 17.93 27.63 -15.72
N ASP A 562 17.89 26.90 -16.83
CA ASP A 562 16.76 26.78 -17.74
C ASP A 562 15.77 25.68 -17.34
N LYS A 563 16.00 24.98 -16.20
CA LYS A 563 15.22 23.86 -15.70
C LYS A 563 15.11 22.66 -16.67
N SER A 564 15.95 22.61 -17.67
CA SER A 564 15.97 21.49 -18.63
C SER A 564 16.56 20.20 -18.03
N LEU A 565 17.49 20.32 -17.07
CA LEU A 565 18.14 19.19 -16.41
C LEU A 565 17.97 19.31 -14.87
N SER A 566 17.43 18.24 -14.28
CA SER A 566 17.41 18.05 -12.83
C SER A 566 18.02 16.69 -12.50
N ALA A 567 18.95 16.66 -11.57
CA ALA A 567 19.61 15.43 -11.11
C ALA A 567 19.76 15.42 -9.59
N GLU A 568 19.59 14.27 -8.99
CA GLU A 568 19.78 14.06 -7.55
C GLU A 568 20.50 12.74 -7.30
N VAL A 569 21.48 12.75 -6.39
CA VAL A 569 22.16 11.56 -5.91
C VAL A 569 22.16 11.59 -4.38
N LEU A 570 21.84 10.45 -3.77
CA LEU A 570 21.69 10.28 -2.34
C LEU A 570 22.32 8.96 -1.88
N GLY A 571 23.22 9.00 -0.90
CA GLY A 571 23.66 7.85 -0.14
C GLY A 571 22.94 7.78 1.21
N TYR A 572 22.64 6.56 1.68
CA TYR A 572 21.97 6.37 2.95
C TYR A 572 22.55 5.18 3.75
N TRP A 573 22.41 5.27 5.06
CA TRP A 573 22.63 4.20 6.01
C TRP A 573 21.47 4.13 7.00
N MET A 574 20.85 2.96 7.11
CA MET A 574 19.76 2.69 8.06
C MET A 574 20.20 1.59 9.02
N ALA A 575 20.02 1.83 10.30
CA ALA A 575 20.27 0.86 11.38
C ALA A 575 18.94 0.57 12.07
N CYS A 576 18.47 -0.67 12.01
CA CYS A 576 17.20 -1.11 12.57
C CYS A 576 17.41 -2.05 13.75
N ARG A 577 16.54 -1.92 14.76
CA ARG A 577 16.43 -2.82 15.91
C ARG A 577 15.04 -3.36 16.01
N ASP A 578 14.92 -4.61 16.47
CA ASP A 578 13.67 -5.32 16.62
C ASP A 578 12.85 -5.35 15.29
N GLN A 579 13.56 -5.53 14.16
CA GLN A 579 12.89 -5.59 12.85
C GLN A 579 11.82 -6.66 12.84
N GLN A 580 10.63 -6.28 12.40
CA GLN A 580 9.49 -7.19 12.30
C GLN A 580 9.61 -8.02 11.02
N LEU A 581 9.70 -9.34 11.18
CA LEU A 581 9.79 -10.31 10.10
C LEU A 581 8.71 -11.37 10.25
N THR A 582 8.22 -11.86 9.13
CA THR A 582 7.32 -13.02 9.08
C THR A 582 8.16 -14.28 9.04
N ILE A 583 7.96 -15.17 10.01
CA ILE A 583 8.64 -16.47 10.11
C ILE A 583 7.62 -17.61 10.23
N PHE A 584 8.08 -18.85 10.05
CA PHE A 584 7.39 -20.07 10.44
C PHE A 584 8.02 -20.56 11.76
N PRO A 585 7.32 -20.50 12.89
CA PRO A 585 7.87 -20.90 14.17
C PRO A 585 8.29 -22.38 14.18
N HIS A 586 9.47 -22.67 14.74
CA HIS A 586 9.97 -24.03 14.98
C HIS A 586 9.90 -25.00 13.78
N GLY A 587 10.05 -24.48 12.55
CA GLY A 587 9.96 -25.32 11.35
C GLY A 587 8.55 -25.77 10.98
N ASN A 588 7.54 -25.34 11.71
CA ASN A 588 6.15 -25.61 11.39
C ASN A 588 5.77 -24.92 10.07
N THR A 589 5.13 -25.66 9.17
CA THR A 589 4.78 -25.17 7.82
C THR A 589 3.36 -24.62 7.73
N THR A 590 2.57 -24.66 8.82
CA THR A 590 1.16 -24.26 8.81
C THR A 590 0.94 -22.81 9.26
N GLY A 591 1.55 -22.40 10.36
CA GLY A 591 1.39 -21.05 10.93
C GLY A 591 2.48 -20.08 10.51
N ARG A 592 2.14 -18.80 10.50
CA ARG A 592 3.07 -17.68 10.28
C ARG A 592 2.98 -16.71 11.42
N ALA A 593 4.12 -16.37 12.00
CA ALA A 593 4.20 -15.37 13.06
C ALA A 593 5.02 -14.16 12.62
N MET A 594 4.62 -12.99 13.11
CA MET A 594 5.49 -11.84 13.17
C MET A 594 6.43 -11.99 14.36
N THR A 595 7.73 -11.91 14.14
CA THR A 595 8.72 -11.88 15.20
C THR A 595 9.61 -10.64 15.08
N ASN A 596 10.27 -10.29 16.18
CA ASN A 596 11.29 -9.25 16.18
C ASN A 596 12.65 -9.89 15.90
N ALA A 597 13.13 -9.82 14.66
CA ALA A 597 14.51 -10.11 14.33
C ALA A 597 15.42 -9.14 15.04
N GLY A 598 16.57 -9.60 15.52
CA GLY A 598 17.45 -8.83 16.38
C GLY A 598 17.83 -7.46 15.80
N ARG A 599 18.79 -7.44 14.87
CA ARG A 599 19.29 -6.18 14.26
C ARG A 599 19.52 -6.36 12.77
N THR A 600 19.22 -5.30 12.02
CA THR A 600 19.49 -5.24 10.59
C THR A 600 20.11 -3.89 10.23
N ARG A 601 20.78 -3.87 9.08
CA ARG A 601 21.28 -2.64 8.46
C ARG A 601 20.91 -2.61 6.99
N SER A 602 20.70 -1.42 6.46
CA SER A 602 20.58 -1.18 5.03
C SER A 602 21.47 -0.03 4.62
N ILE A 603 22.31 -0.23 3.61
CA ILE A 603 23.20 0.79 3.04
C ILE A 603 22.90 0.83 1.56
N GLY A 604 22.80 2.02 0.99
CA GLY A 604 22.52 2.13 -0.43
C GLY A 604 22.71 3.50 -1.02
N LEU A 605 22.39 3.56 -2.31
CA LEU A 605 22.47 4.75 -3.14
C LEU A 605 21.19 4.89 -3.95
N GLU A 606 20.76 6.12 -4.12
CA GLU A 606 19.64 6.49 -4.98
C GLU A 606 20.10 7.62 -5.91
N ALA A 607 19.76 7.48 -7.19
CA ALA A 607 20.01 8.50 -8.18
C ALA A 607 18.76 8.71 -9.04
N SER A 608 18.47 9.95 -9.40
CA SER A 608 17.39 10.30 -10.32
C SER A 608 17.80 11.45 -11.22
N VAL A 609 17.38 11.37 -12.50
CA VAL A 609 17.64 12.38 -13.53
C VAL A 609 16.34 12.63 -14.30
N ALA A 610 16.01 13.90 -14.50
CA ALA A 610 15.03 14.34 -15.47
C ALA A 610 15.69 15.32 -16.42
N PHE A 611 15.64 15.05 -17.74
CA PHE A 611 16.31 15.85 -18.76
C PHE A 611 15.36 16.14 -19.92
N ARG A 612 15.20 17.41 -20.25
CA ARG A 612 14.42 17.91 -21.39
C ARG A 612 15.33 18.69 -22.35
N PRO A 613 16.12 18.00 -23.18
CA PRO A 613 17.06 18.67 -24.10
C PRO A 613 16.36 19.56 -25.13
N THR A 614 15.11 19.27 -25.42
CA THR A 614 14.23 20.05 -26.30
C THR A 614 12.81 20.05 -25.75
N GLN A 615 11.94 20.91 -26.27
CA GLN A 615 10.52 20.88 -25.93
C GLN A 615 9.83 19.58 -26.36
N ALA A 616 10.38 18.88 -27.36
CA ALA A 616 9.84 17.66 -27.92
C ALA A 616 10.30 16.40 -27.17
N LEU A 617 11.46 16.41 -26.51
CA LEU A 617 12.05 15.23 -25.88
C LEU A 617 12.19 15.39 -24.38
N ALA A 618 11.57 14.48 -23.62
CA ALA A 618 11.72 14.38 -22.18
C ALA A 618 12.25 12.99 -21.81
N LEU A 619 13.34 12.94 -21.04
CA LEU A 619 13.99 11.74 -20.54
C LEU A 619 13.91 11.71 -19.02
N ARG A 620 13.65 10.56 -18.46
CA ARG A 620 13.68 10.32 -17.01
C ARG A 620 14.42 9.03 -16.72
N ALA A 621 15.23 9.02 -15.69
CA ALA A 621 15.88 7.81 -15.20
C ALA A 621 15.94 7.81 -13.69
N SER A 622 15.81 6.64 -13.08
CA SER A 622 16.09 6.45 -11.67
C SER A 622 16.85 5.15 -11.45
N TYR A 623 17.73 5.16 -10.46
CA TYR A 623 18.52 4.00 -10.05
C TYR A 623 18.57 3.93 -8.54
N GLY A 624 18.34 2.75 -8.01
CA GLY A 624 18.51 2.42 -6.61
C GLY A 624 19.44 1.23 -6.43
N TYR A 625 20.35 1.33 -5.47
CA TYR A 625 21.17 0.22 -4.98
C TYR A 625 20.88 0.02 -3.49
N THR A 626 20.66 -1.22 -3.06
CA THR A 626 20.38 -1.58 -1.67
C THR A 626 21.21 -2.79 -1.24
N ASP A 627 21.97 -2.65 -0.16
CA ASP A 627 22.62 -3.74 0.58
C ASP A 627 22.01 -3.85 1.98
N ALA A 628 20.86 -4.54 2.08
CA ALA A 628 20.15 -4.79 3.32
C ALA A 628 20.48 -6.17 3.88
N ARG A 629 20.94 -6.24 5.17
CA ARG A 629 21.41 -7.48 5.80
C ARG A 629 21.00 -7.59 7.26
N PHE A 630 20.89 -8.84 7.71
CA PHE A 630 20.90 -9.16 9.13
C PHE A 630 22.27 -8.90 9.73
N THR A 631 22.31 -8.20 10.86
CA THR A 631 23.54 -7.99 11.65
C THR A 631 23.53 -8.76 12.97
N LYS A 632 22.34 -9.24 13.38
CA LYS A 632 22.15 -10.17 14.50
C LYS A 632 20.75 -10.76 14.38
N TYR A 633 20.66 -12.01 13.94
CA TYR A 633 19.38 -12.71 13.85
C TYR A 633 19.58 -14.23 13.80
N HIS A 634 18.88 -14.93 14.69
CA HIS A 634 18.74 -16.39 14.69
C HIS A 634 17.27 -16.72 14.45
N ASN A 635 16.96 -17.49 13.42
CA ASN A 635 15.55 -17.78 13.03
C ASN A 635 14.94 -18.98 13.73
N GLY A 636 15.56 -19.48 14.81
CA GLY A 636 15.15 -20.69 15.52
C GLY A 636 15.92 -21.95 15.06
N ILE A 637 16.45 -21.97 13.83
CA ILE A 637 17.14 -23.10 13.22
C ILE A 637 18.63 -22.80 13.04
N ALA A 638 18.98 -21.61 12.54
CA ALA A 638 20.35 -21.22 12.23
C ALA A 638 20.57 -19.72 12.41
N ASP A 639 21.85 -19.34 12.49
CA ASP A 639 22.24 -17.94 12.49
C ASP A 639 22.20 -17.36 11.06
N MET A 640 21.47 -16.26 10.90
CA MET A 640 21.28 -15.55 9.63
C MET A 640 22.17 -14.31 9.52
N GLU A 641 23.15 -14.11 10.42
CA GLU A 641 24.06 -12.95 10.36
C GLU A 641 24.77 -12.88 8.99
N GLY A 642 24.78 -11.70 8.39
CA GLY A 642 25.35 -11.44 7.07
C GLY A 642 24.45 -11.79 5.88
N LYS A 643 23.38 -12.58 6.06
CA LYS A 643 22.39 -12.86 5.01
C LYS A 643 21.62 -11.60 4.61
N LYS A 644 21.16 -11.58 3.36
CA LYS A 644 20.35 -10.48 2.82
C LYS A 644 18.92 -10.54 3.35
N LEU A 645 18.32 -9.36 3.52
CA LEU A 645 16.90 -9.30 3.84
C LEU A 645 16.07 -9.79 2.64
N PRO A 646 15.02 -10.59 2.89
CA PRO A 646 14.13 -11.05 1.82
C PRO A 646 13.30 -9.90 1.24
N TYR A 647 12.81 -10.10 0.01
CA TYR A 647 11.98 -9.15 -0.75
C TYR A 647 12.63 -7.79 -1.00
N ALA A 648 13.95 -7.68 -0.92
CA ALA A 648 14.72 -6.47 -1.14
C ALA A 648 15.51 -6.59 -2.46
N PRO A 649 15.06 -5.99 -3.57
CA PRO A 649 15.85 -5.95 -4.79
C PRO A 649 17.19 -5.26 -4.54
N ARG A 650 18.27 -5.89 -4.99
CA ARG A 650 19.60 -5.29 -4.87
C ARG A 650 19.76 -4.04 -5.72
N HIS A 651 19.09 -4.03 -6.87
CA HIS A 651 19.05 -2.91 -7.82
C HIS A 651 17.61 -2.66 -8.23
N THR A 652 17.23 -1.40 -8.36
CA THR A 652 16.01 -0.96 -9.01
C THR A 652 16.38 0.04 -10.09
N LEU A 653 15.85 -0.12 -11.28
CA LEU A 653 16.15 0.73 -12.43
C LEU A 653 14.87 1.12 -13.13
N PHE A 654 14.78 2.37 -13.50
CA PHE A 654 13.77 2.90 -14.39
C PHE A 654 14.43 3.79 -15.43
N GLY A 655 14.01 3.67 -16.68
CA GLY A 655 14.35 4.57 -17.77
C GLY A 655 13.12 4.86 -18.59
N GLY A 656 12.78 6.14 -18.79
CA GLY A 656 11.62 6.57 -19.57
C GLY A 656 11.99 7.65 -20.57
N ALA A 657 11.47 7.58 -21.79
CA ALA A 657 11.60 8.57 -22.83
C ALA A 657 10.22 8.91 -23.38
N ARG A 658 9.93 10.21 -23.48
CA ARG A 658 8.76 10.75 -24.19
C ARG A 658 9.24 11.62 -25.34
N TYR A 659 8.71 11.39 -26.53
CA TYR A 659 8.99 12.18 -27.71
C TYR A 659 7.69 12.70 -28.34
N VAL A 660 7.55 14.01 -28.43
CA VAL A 660 6.49 14.70 -29.15
C VAL A 660 6.93 14.84 -30.59
N LEU A 661 6.23 14.23 -31.53
CA LEU A 661 6.58 14.31 -32.95
C LEU A 661 6.39 15.76 -33.47
N PRO A 662 7.32 16.26 -34.32
CA PRO A 662 7.35 17.69 -34.68
C PRO A 662 6.29 18.10 -35.71
N TRP A 663 5.31 17.25 -35.98
CA TRP A 663 4.23 17.51 -36.91
C TRP A 663 2.87 17.35 -36.28
N THR A 664 1.93 18.23 -36.64
CA THR A 664 0.54 18.19 -36.22
C THR A 664 -0.34 18.14 -37.44
N PHE A 665 -1.26 17.18 -37.50
CA PHE A 665 -2.21 17.03 -38.60
C PHE A 665 -3.63 17.17 -38.03
N ALA A 666 -4.44 18.07 -38.59
CA ALA A 666 -5.82 18.34 -38.14
C ALA A 666 -5.97 18.55 -36.62
N GLY A 667 -4.98 19.25 -35.99
CA GLY A 667 -4.98 19.49 -34.55
C GLY A 667 -4.56 18.27 -33.69
N VAL A 668 -4.14 17.16 -34.31
CA VAL A 668 -3.65 15.95 -33.64
C VAL A 668 -2.12 15.97 -33.60
N THR A 669 -1.56 15.86 -32.40
CA THR A 669 -0.11 15.77 -32.17
C THR A 669 0.22 14.35 -31.68
N PRO A 670 1.05 13.59 -32.39
CA PRO A 670 1.48 12.28 -31.94
C PRO A 670 2.59 12.37 -30.88
N LEU A 671 2.49 11.48 -29.88
CA LEU A 671 3.46 11.30 -28.81
C LEU A 671 3.88 9.84 -28.75
N VAL A 672 5.15 9.59 -28.51
CA VAL A 672 5.68 8.25 -28.27
C VAL A 672 6.28 8.21 -26.88
N ASP A 673 5.85 7.23 -26.08
CA ASP A 673 6.41 6.94 -24.76
C ASP A 673 7.05 5.56 -24.79
N VAL A 674 8.24 5.44 -24.19
CA VAL A 674 8.95 4.18 -23.96
C VAL A 674 9.43 4.16 -22.54
N ALA A 675 9.25 3.03 -21.83
CA ALA A 675 9.71 2.85 -20.47
C ALA A 675 10.34 1.48 -20.26
N VAL A 676 11.46 1.44 -19.55
CA VAL A 676 12.13 0.21 -19.09
C VAL A 676 12.10 0.17 -17.58
N HIS A 677 11.66 -0.96 -17.05
CA HIS A 677 11.65 -1.25 -15.62
C HIS A 677 12.53 -2.46 -15.37
N ALA A 678 13.41 -2.41 -14.39
CA ALA A 678 14.26 -3.55 -14.06
C ALA A 678 14.51 -3.67 -12.57
N ALA A 679 14.57 -4.90 -12.08
CA ALA A 679 14.98 -5.21 -10.73
C ALA A 679 16.16 -6.21 -10.73
N GLY A 680 17.08 -5.97 -9.81
CA GLY A 680 18.21 -6.87 -9.56
C GLY A 680 17.77 -8.09 -8.78
N ARG A 681 18.76 -8.91 -8.39
CA ARG A 681 18.51 -10.12 -7.60
C ARG A 681 17.68 -9.83 -6.35
N ILE A 682 16.67 -10.67 -6.10
CA ILE A 682 15.79 -10.65 -4.92
C ILE A 682 15.89 -12.01 -4.26
N TYR A 683 16.16 -12.06 -2.97
CA TYR A 683 16.00 -13.28 -2.18
C TYR A 683 14.60 -13.33 -1.59
N TRP A 684 14.00 -14.53 -1.55
CA TRP A 684 12.64 -14.73 -1.07
C TRP A 684 12.58 -15.25 0.36
N ASP A 685 13.68 -15.82 0.87
CA ASP A 685 13.83 -16.40 2.20
C ASP A 685 15.00 -15.78 2.98
N ASP A 686 14.99 -15.90 4.29
CA ASP A 686 16.02 -15.38 5.20
C ASP A 686 17.35 -16.12 5.08
N ALA A 687 17.32 -17.39 4.69
CA ALA A 687 18.50 -18.21 4.43
C ALA A 687 19.19 -17.90 3.09
N ASN A 688 18.53 -17.12 2.21
CA ASN A 688 18.98 -16.76 0.86
C ASN A 688 19.16 -17.99 -0.06
N THR A 689 18.31 -18.99 0.08
CA THR A 689 18.32 -20.22 -0.75
C THR A 689 17.47 -20.09 -2.00
N MET A 690 16.44 -19.25 -1.96
CA MET A 690 15.53 -19.01 -3.08
C MET A 690 15.67 -17.57 -3.57
N GLU A 691 15.81 -17.40 -4.90
CA GLU A 691 16.01 -16.10 -5.48
C GLU A 691 15.26 -15.89 -6.80
N GLN A 692 14.97 -14.65 -7.10
CA GLN A 692 14.65 -14.14 -8.45
C GLN A 692 15.92 -13.48 -9.01
N PRO A 693 16.46 -13.96 -10.15
CA PRO A 693 17.55 -13.30 -10.85
C PRO A 693 17.13 -11.90 -11.36
N PHE A 694 18.11 -11.15 -11.89
CA PHE A 694 17.83 -9.89 -12.58
C PHE A 694 16.80 -10.09 -13.70
N TYR A 695 15.87 -9.15 -13.81
CA TYR A 695 14.93 -9.05 -14.93
C TYR A 695 14.72 -7.61 -15.37
N ALA A 696 14.30 -7.43 -16.62
CA ALA A 696 13.91 -6.14 -17.18
C ALA A 696 12.68 -6.32 -18.08
N SER A 697 11.78 -5.35 -18.03
CA SER A 697 10.54 -5.27 -18.82
C SER A 697 10.54 -3.97 -19.62
N LEU A 698 10.01 -4.02 -20.82
CA LEU A 698 9.88 -2.89 -21.73
C LEU A 698 8.41 -2.60 -22.02
N ASP A 699 8.01 -1.34 -21.85
CA ASP A 699 6.68 -0.83 -22.18
C ASP A 699 6.79 0.28 -23.22
N ALA A 700 5.80 0.39 -24.11
CA ALA A 700 5.75 1.48 -25.07
C ALA A 700 4.31 1.89 -25.36
N SER A 701 4.13 3.15 -25.79
CA SER A 701 2.84 3.62 -26.27
C SER A 701 2.97 4.71 -27.33
N VAL A 702 1.98 4.77 -28.22
CA VAL A 702 1.75 5.86 -29.15
C VAL A 702 0.43 6.52 -28.81
N THR A 703 0.47 7.83 -28.56
CA THR A 703 -0.70 8.62 -28.21
C THR A 703 -0.94 9.68 -29.28
N LEU A 704 -2.13 9.71 -29.83
CA LEU A 704 -2.64 10.76 -30.70
C LEU A 704 -3.40 11.76 -29.83
N GLN A 705 -2.77 12.89 -29.53
CA GLN A 705 -3.31 13.91 -28.65
C GLN A 705 -4.04 14.99 -29.45
N HIS A 706 -5.30 15.28 -29.09
CA HIS A 706 -6.10 16.37 -29.63
C HIS A 706 -6.68 17.18 -28.46
N ARG A 707 -7.07 18.44 -28.68
CA ARG A 707 -7.68 19.30 -27.63
C ARG A 707 -8.92 18.66 -26.97
N LEU A 708 -9.70 17.90 -27.72
CA LEU A 708 -10.92 17.22 -27.21
C LEU A 708 -10.65 15.88 -26.53
N GLY A 709 -9.40 15.40 -26.55
CA GLY A 709 -9.07 14.11 -25.93
C GLY A 709 -7.85 13.44 -26.53
N SER A 710 -7.70 12.13 -26.33
CA SER A 710 -6.58 11.36 -26.87
C SER A 710 -6.98 9.93 -27.20
N LEU A 711 -6.32 9.38 -28.23
CA LEU A 711 -6.33 7.95 -28.53
C LEU A 711 -4.91 7.42 -28.28
N ARG A 712 -4.77 6.39 -27.43
CA ARG A 712 -3.49 5.78 -27.06
C ARG A 712 -3.53 4.29 -27.38
N LEU A 713 -2.56 3.82 -28.16
CA LEU A 713 -2.21 2.42 -28.32
C LEU A 713 -1.02 2.16 -27.39
N PHE A 714 -1.11 1.15 -26.53
CA PHE A 714 -0.06 0.83 -25.57
C PHE A 714 0.24 -0.67 -25.55
N ALA A 715 1.48 -0.99 -25.21
CA ALA A 715 1.92 -2.36 -24.99
C ALA A 715 2.81 -2.42 -23.74
N GLU A 716 2.54 -3.38 -22.87
CA GLU A 716 3.21 -3.64 -21.61
C GLU A 716 3.98 -4.96 -21.72
N ASN A 717 5.16 -5.03 -21.09
CA ASN A 717 6.06 -6.18 -21.15
C ASN A 717 6.26 -6.71 -22.59
N ILE A 718 6.59 -5.83 -23.54
CA ILE A 718 6.73 -6.15 -24.97
C ILE A 718 7.75 -7.27 -25.21
N THR A 719 8.76 -7.36 -24.35
CA THR A 719 9.81 -8.36 -24.38
C THR A 719 9.34 -9.75 -23.93
N ASP A 720 8.11 -9.88 -23.47
CA ASP A 720 7.55 -11.09 -22.81
C ASP A 720 8.53 -11.67 -21.77
N THR A 721 9.15 -10.79 -21.00
CA THR A 721 10.09 -11.19 -19.95
C THR A 721 9.35 -11.97 -18.88
N ARG A 722 9.81 -13.18 -18.61
CA ARG A 722 9.21 -14.08 -17.62
C ARG A 722 10.03 -14.04 -16.34
N TYR A 723 9.39 -13.66 -15.25
CA TYR A 723 9.98 -13.61 -13.92
C TYR A 723 8.92 -13.90 -12.87
N ASN A 724 9.36 -14.18 -11.64
CA ASN A 724 8.47 -14.40 -10.53
C ASN A 724 8.39 -13.11 -9.71
N THR A 725 7.18 -12.71 -9.36
CA THR A 725 6.92 -11.51 -8.55
C THR A 725 6.88 -11.81 -7.07
N PHE A 726 6.69 -13.09 -6.72
CA PHE A 726 6.57 -13.56 -5.36
C PHE A 726 6.89 -15.06 -5.25
N TYR A 727 7.37 -15.48 -4.08
CA TYR A 727 7.59 -16.86 -3.70
C TYR A 727 7.20 -17.09 -2.25
N PHE A 728 6.64 -18.26 -1.96
CA PHE A 728 6.36 -18.70 -0.60
C PHE A 728 6.32 -20.24 -0.51
N VAL A 729 6.39 -20.73 0.72
CA VAL A 729 6.18 -22.14 1.05
C VAL A 729 4.90 -22.27 1.85
N SER A 730 4.10 -23.28 1.59
CA SER A 730 2.93 -23.67 2.36
C SER A 730 2.86 -25.18 2.43
N ILE A 731 2.73 -25.75 3.62
CA ILE A 731 2.62 -27.20 3.91
C ILE A 731 3.71 -28.00 3.15
N GLY A 732 4.97 -27.53 3.22
CA GLY A 732 6.10 -28.18 2.55
C GLY A 732 6.18 -28.05 1.04
N HIS A 733 5.20 -27.39 0.40
CA HIS A 733 5.18 -27.13 -1.05
C HIS A 733 5.58 -25.66 -1.33
N ALA A 734 6.40 -25.49 -2.36
CA ALA A 734 6.85 -24.16 -2.81
C ALA A 734 6.01 -23.66 -3.97
N PHE A 735 5.69 -22.37 -3.96
CA PHE A 735 4.84 -21.70 -4.97
C PHE A 735 5.45 -20.40 -5.45
N TYR A 736 5.20 -20.08 -6.72
CA TYR A 736 5.54 -18.79 -7.34
C TYR A 736 4.30 -18.07 -7.83
N GLN A 737 4.29 -16.76 -7.66
CA GLN A 737 3.48 -15.84 -8.45
C GLN A 737 4.28 -15.44 -9.69
N LYS A 738 3.78 -15.72 -10.88
CA LYS A 738 4.40 -15.31 -12.14
C LYS A 738 3.98 -13.90 -12.52
N ALA A 739 4.90 -13.13 -13.10
CA ALA A 739 4.56 -11.84 -13.71
C ALA A 739 3.59 -12.01 -14.88
N ASN A 740 2.79 -10.99 -15.15
CA ASN A 740 1.91 -10.99 -16.32
C ASN A 740 2.73 -11.05 -17.61
N PRO A 741 2.32 -11.85 -18.62
CA PRO A 741 2.94 -11.87 -19.94
C PRO A 741 2.70 -10.54 -20.66
N TRP A 742 3.28 -10.38 -21.88
CA TRP A 742 3.05 -9.18 -22.70
C TRP A 742 1.55 -8.88 -22.89
N SER A 743 1.20 -7.60 -22.92
CA SER A 743 -0.16 -7.14 -23.12
C SER A 743 -0.17 -5.99 -24.11
N ILE A 744 -1.21 -5.92 -24.95
CA ILE A 744 -1.46 -4.78 -25.85
C ILE A 744 -2.89 -4.29 -25.58
N GLY A 745 -3.07 -2.98 -25.68
CA GLY A 745 -4.37 -2.37 -25.45
C GLY A 745 -4.52 -1.03 -26.14
N VAL A 746 -5.77 -0.56 -26.18
CA VAL A 746 -6.15 0.74 -26.68
C VAL A 746 -6.91 1.51 -25.59
N SER A 747 -6.68 2.82 -25.54
CA SER A 747 -7.38 3.71 -24.60
C SER A 747 -7.81 4.98 -25.33
N ILE A 748 -9.03 5.41 -25.08
CA ILE A 748 -9.59 6.68 -25.55
C ILE A 748 -9.93 7.56 -24.35
N SER A 749 -9.65 8.84 -24.45
CA SER A 749 -10.13 9.85 -23.49
C SER A 749 -10.77 11.02 -24.22
N VAL A 750 -11.84 11.58 -23.62
CA VAL A 750 -12.60 12.70 -24.19
C VAL A 750 -12.83 13.75 -23.11
N ASN A 751 -12.63 15.03 -23.44
CA ASN A 751 -12.89 16.17 -22.60
C ASN A 751 -14.04 16.99 -23.21
N ILE A 752 -15.08 17.30 -22.42
CA ILE A 752 -16.28 18.00 -22.88
C ILE A 752 -16.55 19.19 -21.94
N GLY A 753 -16.72 20.38 -22.51
CA GLY A 753 -17.00 21.59 -21.73
C GLY A 753 -15.84 22.05 -20.85
N THR A 754 -14.62 21.66 -21.21
CA THR A 754 -13.40 22.15 -20.57
C THR A 754 -13.02 23.48 -21.23
N ASP A 755 -13.01 24.58 -20.44
CA ASP A 755 -12.32 25.79 -20.88
C ASP A 755 -10.81 25.48 -20.88
N GLU A 756 -10.12 25.93 -21.93
CA GLU A 756 -8.64 25.83 -22.06
C GLU A 756 -7.93 26.63 -20.98
#